data_c8196e232656fdd5e9520cb27b8eb099
#
_entry.id   c8196e232656fdd5e9520cb27b8eb099
#
_cell.length_a   1.000
_cell.length_b   1.000
_cell.length_c   1.000
_cell.angle_alpha   90.00
_cell.angle_beta   90.00
_cell.angle_gamma   90.00
#
_symmetry.space_group_name_H-M   'P 1'
#
loop_
_entity.id
_entity.type
_entity.pdbx_description
1 polymer ?
#
loop_
_entity_poly.entity_id
_entity_poly.type
_entity_poly.pdbx_seq_one_letter_code
_entity_poly.pdbx_strand_id
1 'polypeptide(L)'
;MQIEDIVAKFSTGIFVWYNFKENATILYLYSINKDKEIESFLKNKGNVTLCNIKKGNENIDDVKKFDYIIGVDVLEESESPVELLTFCRNHLKDDGRLLLGTENRLGIKYFCGDRDPYTNHSFDGIEDYRRITAADKKDIDGRCYSRAELNDMLCMAGFCNDKFYSVMPNLKEAQLIYADGYTPVEDLAIRYFPFYNYPDSVFLDERFMYKDLADNDLFHIMANSYFIECSPDGKFDETMHVTLSLDRGEENALVTGIYEHDGIRGVYKKAVYSEGMKKLYEMQDNLDELRRRGISVVQSKIENDKFVMPYVDKPVALVALREIAKKDKEAFFDALNDLYELILASSEHTDIVNEKDRNSANGKDMGVILSKGYIDMVALNCFYDETIEEPKKRFIFYDQEFYFENCPAKAIFYRSVSVIYDGADMEFERLIPRKEVLERFDLAELEELWQRISYRFTSELRNEKELQLYKQERTCDARVIYSNREKINYSASDYQEIFVDIFKGLDDKTKDGNNKKLVLFGSGNFTKRFLNEFAGCYDIFSIIDNNQSKWGTMMDNVPVNSPDVLRDIDSDELHLIICIKKYYGVVKQLKEMGISKYHIYDPSNEYPNKRREIAQKRAAGMIAENSGNTGTDGENEKKPYNIGYIAGVFDLFHIGH
;
A
#
# COMPACT_ATOMS: atom_id res chain seq x y z
N MET A 1 -0.48 -23.46 -3.58
CA MET A 1 -1.87 -22.96 -3.50
C MET A 1 -2.09 -22.12 -4.75
N GLN A 2 -3.24 -22.27 -5.43
CA GLN A 2 -3.52 -21.41 -6.59
C GLN A 2 -3.93 -20.02 -6.09
N ILE A 3 -3.69 -18.98 -6.87
CA ILE A 3 -3.98 -17.59 -6.49
C ILE A 3 -5.46 -17.39 -6.12
N GLU A 4 -6.33 -18.06 -6.86
CA GLU A 4 -7.78 -18.01 -6.63
C GLU A 4 -8.16 -18.52 -5.23
N ASP A 5 -7.43 -19.52 -4.70
CA ASP A 5 -7.67 -20.06 -3.36
C ASP A 5 -7.28 -19.07 -2.26
N ILE A 6 -6.19 -18.29 -2.47
CA ILE A 6 -5.76 -17.28 -1.50
C ILE A 6 -6.73 -16.10 -1.50
N VAL A 7 -7.05 -15.59 -2.68
CA VAL A 7 -7.92 -14.41 -2.85
C VAL A 7 -9.36 -14.69 -2.40
N ALA A 8 -9.88 -15.89 -2.66
CA ALA A 8 -11.21 -16.26 -2.23
C ALA A 8 -11.39 -16.18 -0.70
N LYS A 9 -10.35 -16.52 0.05
CA LYS A 9 -10.37 -16.49 1.53
C LYS A 9 -10.39 -15.07 2.11
N PHE A 10 -10.01 -14.04 1.35
CA PHE A 10 -9.98 -12.65 1.84
C PHE A 10 -11.36 -12.18 2.31
N SER A 11 -12.43 -12.58 1.64
CA SER A 11 -13.79 -12.18 2.01
C SER A 11 -14.22 -12.61 3.42
N THR A 12 -13.56 -13.62 4.00
CA THR A 12 -13.80 -14.03 5.38
C THR A 12 -13.20 -13.08 6.41
N GLY A 13 -12.33 -12.17 6.00
CA GLY A 13 -11.57 -11.25 6.86
C GLY A 13 -12.44 -10.44 7.81
N ILE A 14 -13.60 -9.98 7.34
CA ILE A 14 -14.53 -9.22 8.18
C ILE A 14 -15.18 -10.05 9.30
N PHE A 15 -15.04 -11.39 9.30
CA PHE A 15 -15.66 -12.28 10.28
C PHE A 15 -14.64 -13.07 11.12
N VAL A 16 -13.42 -13.32 10.66
CA VAL A 16 -12.46 -14.21 11.35
C VAL A 16 -12.06 -13.73 12.74
N TRP A 17 -12.19 -12.45 13.02
CA TRP A 17 -11.90 -11.85 14.32
C TRP A 17 -13.08 -11.93 15.30
N TYR A 18 -14.33 -11.97 14.78
CA TYR A 18 -15.54 -11.91 15.56
C TYR A 18 -15.76 -13.16 16.42
N ASN A 19 -16.28 -12.98 17.64
CA ASN A 19 -16.50 -14.07 18.59
C ASN A 19 -17.91 -14.67 18.46
N PHE A 20 -18.08 -15.63 17.58
CA PHE A 20 -19.33 -16.34 17.41
C PHE A 20 -19.64 -17.28 18.59
N LYS A 21 -20.92 -17.41 18.98
CA LYS A 21 -21.38 -18.47 19.88
C LYS A 21 -21.13 -19.83 19.23
N GLU A 22 -20.74 -20.82 20.02
CA GLU A 22 -20.61 -22.18 19.52
C GLU A 22 -21.98 -22.78 19.12
N ASN A 23 -22.00 -23.57 18.06
CA ASN A 23 -23.21 -24.23 17.54
C ASN A 23 -24.37 -23.24 17.26
N ALA A 24 -24.10 -22.03 16.87
CA ALA A 24 -25.10 -21.01 16.61
C ALA A 24 -26.04 -21.38 15.46
N THR A 25 -27.26 -20.86 15.51
CA THR A 25 -28.19 -20.90 14.37
C THR A 25 -27.95 -19.60 13.56
N ILE A 26 -27.57 -19.74 12.29
CA ILE A 26 -27.14 -18.63 11.43
C ILE A 26 -28.04 -18.55 10.21
N LEU A 27 -28.54 -17.36 9.89
CA LEU A 27 -29.15 -17.03 8.61
C LEU A 27 -28.15 -16.23 7.77
N TYR A 28 -27.72 -16.81 6.64
CA TYR A 28 -26.84 -16.13 5.70
C TYR A 28 -27.63 -15.59 4.51
N LEU A 29 -27.69 -14.26 4.42
CA LEU A 29 -28.35 -13.51 3.36
C LEU A 29 -27.37 -13.31 2.18
N TYR A 30 -27.84 -13.49 0.97
CA TYR A 30 -27.07 -13.22 -0.25
C TYR A 30 -28.01 -12.80 -1.38
N SER A 31 -27.48 -12.05 -2.36
CA SER A 31 -28.26 -11.58 -3.51
C SER A 31 -28.02 -12.44 -4.75
N ILE A 32 -27.20 -11.99 -5.69
CA ILE A 32 -26.98 -12.65 -6.99
C ILE A 32 -26.11 -13.90 -6.81
N ASN A 33 -24.97 -13.74 -6.18
CA ASN A 33 -24.02 -14.82 -5.93
C ASN A 33 -23.70 -14.92 -4.44
N LYS A 34 -23.77 -16.14 -3.90
CA LYS A 34 -23.29 -16.37 -2.54
C LYS A 34 -21.78 -16.55 -2.53
N ASP A 35 -21.12 -15.95 -1.56
CA ASP A 35 -19.71 -16.20 -1.31
C ASP A 35 -19.55 -17.57 -0.66
N LYS A 36 -18.79 -18.47 -1.33
CA LYS A 36 -18.59 -19.85 -0.88
C LYS A 36 -17.67 -19.95 0.33
N GLU A 37 -16.70 -19.03 0.44
CA GLU A 37 -15.76 -19.02 1.57
C GLU A 37 -16.45 -18.50 2.82
N ILE A 38 -17.26 -17.45 2.72
CA ILE A 38 -18.11 -16.99 3.83
C ILE A 38 -19.07 -18.11 4.25
N GLU A 39 -19.76 -18.77 3.30
CA GLU A 39 -20.65 -19.89 3.62
C GLU A 39 -19.92 -21.02 4.35
N SER A 40 -18.74 -21.41 3.86
CA SER A 40 -17.92 -22.45 4.47
C SER A 40 -17.45 -22.06 5.87
N PHE A 41 -16.98 -20.83 6.03
CA PHE A 41 -16.59 -20.27 7.32
C PHE A 41 -17.74 -20.31 8.33
N LEU A 42 -18.93 -19.87 7.94
CA LEU A 42 -20.11 -19.84 8.82
C LEU A 42 -20.59 -21.25 9.20
N LYS A 43 -20.51 -22.23 8.30
CA LYS A 43 -20.81 -23.63 8.58
C LYS A 43 -19.90 -24.21 9.67
N ASN A 44 -18.66 -23.74 9.79
CA ASN A 44 -17.77 -24.15 10.88
C ASN A 44 -18.14 -23.49 12.23
N LYS A 45 -19.00 -22.46 12.23
CA LYS A 45 -19.48 -21.77 13.45
C LYS A 45 -20.84 -22.27 13.93
N GLY A 46 -21.65 -22.83 13.03
CA GLY A 46 -22.97 -23.29 13.42
C GLY A 46 -23.83 -23.84 12.29
N ASN A 47 -25.11 -23.91 12.55
CA ASN A 47 -26.11 -24.42 11.59
C ASN A 47 -26.58 -23.25 10.69
N VAL A 48 -26.18 -23.26 9.40
CA VAL A 48 -26.45 -22.21 8.44
C VAL A 48 -27.71 -22.49 7.62
N THR A 49 -28.63 -21.54 7.63
CA THR A 49 -29.75 -21.45 6.69
C THR A 49 -29.41 -20.36 5.65
N LEU A 50 -29.66 -20.65 4.37
CA LEU A 50 -29.38 -19.73 3.27
C LEU A 50 -30.65 -19.00 2.85
N CYS A 51 -30.57 -17.69 2.59
CA CYS A 51 -31.67 -16.89 2.08
C CYS A 51 -31.20 -16.00 0.94
N ASN A 52 -31.79 -16.16 -0.25
CA ASN A 52 -31.59 -15.31 -1.40
C ASN A 52 -32.58 -14.14 -1.36
N ILE A 53 -32.08 -12.91 -1.18
CA ILE A 53 -32.92 -11.71 -1.03
C ILE A 53 -33.72 -11.33 -2.30
N LYS A 54 -33.24 -11.73 -3.50
CA LYS A 54 -33.93 -11.48 -4.79
C LYS A 54 -35.06 -12.47 -5.06
N LYS A 55 -35.01 -13.68 -4.48
CA LYS A 55 -36.01 -14.74 -4.68
C LYS A 55 -37.12 -14.75 -3.64
N GLY A 56 -37.00 -13.88 -2.64
CA GLY A 56 -37.95 -13.82 -1.51
C GLY A 56 -37.72 -14.92 -0.44
N ASN A 57 -38.48 -14.82 0.63
CA ASN A 57 -38.27 -15.60 1.86
C ASN A 57 -39.09 -16.90 1.90
N GLU A 58 -39.52 -17.45 0.75
CA GLU A 58 -40.50 -18.54 0.64
C GLU A 58 -40.18 -19.81 1.46
N ASN A 59 -38.94 -19.95 1.95
CA ASN A 59 -38.50 -21.14 2.68
C ASN A 59 -38.16 -20.90 4.17
N ILE A 60 -38.43 -19.73 4.71
CA ILE A 60 -38.15 -19.40 6.12
C ILE A 60 -39.46 -19.30 6.86
N ASP A 61 -39.62 -20.20 7.83
CA ASP A 61 -40.78 -20.22 8.74
C ASP A 61 -40.80 -18.93 9.56
N ASP A 62 -41.92 -18.19 9.56
CA ASP A 62 -42.11 -16.93 10.28
C ASP A 62 -41.82 -17.03 11.80
N VAL A 63 -41.84 -18.19 12.36
CA VAL A 63 -41.58 -18.46 13.80
C VAL A 63 -40.09 -18.70 14.08
N LYS A 64 -39.29 -18.99 13.04
CA LYS A 64 -37.88 -19.37 13.21
C LYS A 64 -37.03 -18.17 13.58
N LYS A 65 -36.24 -18.27 14.68
CA LYS A 65 -35.33 -17.27 15.19
C LYS A 65 -33.88 -17.72 15.09
N PHE A 66 -32.99 -16.80 14.82
CA PHE A 66 -31.56 -17.05 14.61
C PHE A 66 -30.70 -16.34 15.66
N ASP A 67 -29.57 -16.95 16.02
CA ASP A 67 -28.52 -16.32 16.83
C ASP A 67 -27.81 -15.24 16.05
N TYR A 68 -27.57 -15.50 14.76
CA TYR A 68 -26.96 -14.53 13.85
C TYR A 68 -27.72 -14.46 12.54
N ILE A 69 -27.90 -13.24 12.04
CA ILE A 69 -28.27 -12.96 10.66
C ILE A 69 -27.13 -12.19 10.04
N ILE A 70 -26.61 -12.66 8.89
CA ILE A 70 -25.38 -12.16 8.29
C ILE A 70 -25.61 -11.83 6.83
N GLY A 71 -25.16 -10.66 6.40
CA GLY A 71 -25.21 -10.24 5.00
C GLY A 71 -24.05 -9.32 4.64
N VAL A 72 -23.53 -9.47 3.43
CA VAL A 72 -22.52 -8.59 2.84
C VAL A 72 -23.06 -8.07 1.52
N ASP A 73 -23.01 -6.76 1.29
CA ASP A 73 -23.54 -6.03 0.13
C ASP A 73 -25.03 -6.29 -0.15
N VAL A 74 -25.79 -6.78 0.85
CA VAL A 74 -27.21 -7.13 0.67
C VAL A 74 -28.14 -5.95 0.74
N LEU A 75 -27.76 -4.88 1.44
CA LEU A 75 -28.54 -3.65 1.49
C LEU A 75 -28.45 -2.89 0.17
N GLU A 76 -27.26 -2.83 -0.38
CA GLU A 76 -26.95 -2.18 -1.66
C GLU A 76 -27.75 -2.76 -2.81
N GLU A 77 -27.90 -4.08 -2.81
CA GLU A 77 -28.57 -4.84 -3.89
C GLU A 77 -30.05 -5.10 -3.58
N SER A 78 -30.57 -4.64 -2.45
CA SER A 78 -31.97 -4.81 -2.07
C SER A 78 -32.87 -3.74 -2.73
N GLU A 79 -34.02 -4.16 -3.25
CA GLU A 79 -35.05 -3.22 -3.74
C GLU A 79 -35.73 -2.45 -2.59
N SER A 80 -35.79 -3.07 -1.41
CA SER A 80 -36.45 -2.52 -0.21
C SER A 80 -35.58 -2.78 1.05
N PRO A 81 -34.48 -2.04 1.26
CA PRO A 81 -33.55 -2.30 2.37
C PRO A 81 -34.21 -2.26 3.76
N VAL A 82 -35.16 -1.34 3.99
CA VAL A 82 -35.88 -1.24 5.26
C VAL A 82 -36.77 -2.47 5.51
N GLU A 83 -37.43 -2.99 4.48
CA GLU A 83 -38.21 -4.23 4.59
C GLU A 83 -37.32 -5.43 4.89
N LEU A 84 -36.17 -5.53 4.23
CA LEU A 84 -35.16 -6.57 4.50
C LEU A 84 -34.66 -6.49 5.95
N LEU A 85 -34.34 -5.30 6.43
CA LEU A 85 -33.92 -5.09 7.82
C LEU A 85 -35.04 -5.41 8.83
N THR A 86 -36.30 -5.07 8.52
CA THR A 86 -37.46 -5.41 9.33
C THR A 86 -37.66 -6.93 9.39
N PHE A 87 -37.49 -7.61 8.26
CA PHE A 87 -37.47 -9.08 8.21
C PHE A 87 -36.37 -9.64 9.14
N CYS A 88 -35.14 -9.11 9.04
CA CYS A 88 -34.05 -9.50 9.92
C CYS A 88 -34.39 -9.31 11.40
N ARG A 89 -34.96 -8.14 11.77
CA ARG A 89 -35.37 -7.86 13.16
C ARG A 89 -36.40 -8.86 13.68
N ASN A 90 -37.34 -9.25 12.83
CA ASN A 90 -38.39 -10.21 13.18
C ASN A 90 -37.88 -11.64 13.33
N HIS A 91 -36.78 -12.01 12.70
CA HIS A 91 -36.19 -13.35 12.74
C HIS A 91 -34.96 -13.46 13.66
N LEU A 92 -34.57 -12.37 14.32
CA LEU A 92 -33.45 -12.39 15.27
C LEU A 92 -33.94 -12.73 16.69
N LYS A 93 -33.18 -13.57 17.41
CA LYS A 93 -33.39 -13.81 18.85
C LYS A 93 -33.16 -12.53 19.65
N ASP A 94 -33.69 -12.46 20.87
CA ASP A 94 -33.55 -11.28 21.73
C ASP A 94 -32.06 -11.00 22.09
N ASP A 95 -31.25 -12.05 22.18
CA ASP A 95 -29.80 -11.98 22.39
C ASP A 95 -29.00 -12.25 21.11
N GLY A 96 -29.65 -12.25 19.95
CA GLY A 96 -29.03 -12.46 18.64
C GLY A 96 -28.32 -11.22 18.10
N ARG A 97 -27.61 -11.38 16.97
CA ARG A 97 -26.88 -10.29 16.32
C ARG A 97 -27.15 -10.27 14.82
N LEU A 98 -27.43 -9.08 14.30
CA LEU A 98 -27.40 -8.81 12.87
C LEU A 98 -26.00 -8.28 12.54
N LEU A 99 -25.29 -8.95 11.63
CA LEU A 99 -23.96 -8.59 11.18
C LEU A 99 -24.01 -8.24 9.68
N LEU A 100 -23.73 -6.99 9.35
CA LEU A 100 -23.79 -6.50 7.99
C LEU A 100 -22.43 -5.97 7.55
N GLY A 101 -22.01 -6.33 6.33
CA GLY A 101 -20.92 -5.67 5.59
C GLY A 101 -21.52 -4.77 4.52
N THR A 102 -21.13 -3.51 4.46
CA THR A 102 -21.66 -2.52 3.50
C THR A 102 -20.60 -1.50 3.08
N GLU A 103 -20.59 -1.12 1.80
CA GLU A 103 -19.74 -0.06 1.27
C GLU A 103 -20.29 1.31 1.67
N ASN A 104 -19.38 2.28 1.88
CA ASN A 104 -19.75 3.64 2.20
C ASN A 104 -19.61 4.54 0.96
N ARG A 105 -20.73 5.09 0.43
CA ARG A 105 -20.67 6.01 -0.73
C ARG A 105 -19.83 7.26 -0.48
N LEU A 106 -19.59 7.63 0.78
CA LEU A 106 -18.72 8.74 1.19
C LEU A 106 -17.32 8.24 1.61
N GLY A 107 -16.93 7.00 1.26
CA GLY A 107 -15.59 6.49 1.49
C GLY A 107 -14.52 7.33 0.82
N ILE A 108 -13.39 7.55 1.53
CA ILE A 108 -12.30 8.41 1.02
C ILE A 108 -11.76 7.98 -0.33
N LYS A 109 -11.75 6.67 -0.65
CA LYS A 109 -11.31 6.14 -1.95
C LYS A 109 -12.06 6.78 -3.13
N TYR A 110 -13.36 7.07 -2.97
CA TYR A 110 -14.16 7.70 -4.02
C TYR A 110 -13.80 9.18 -4.22
N PHE A 111 -13.44 9.90 -3.13
CA PHE A 111 -12.87 11.26 -3.25
C PHE A 111 -11.47 11.24 -3.86
N CYS A 112 -10.74 10.14 -3.75
CA CYS A 112 -9.45 9.95 -4.41
C CYS A 112 -9.57 9.59 -5.90
N GLY A 113 -10.80 9.38 -6.42
CA GLY A 113 -11.06 9.13 -7.83
C GLY A 113 -11.44 7.69 -8.17
N ASP A 114 -11.51 6.78 -7.18
CA ASP A 114 -12.04 5.44 -7.44
C ASP A 114 -13.48 5.51 -7.97
N ARG A 115 -13.90 4.50 -8.70
CA ARG A 115 -15.23 4.45 -9.28
C ARG A 115 -16.20 3.72 -8.38
N ASP A 116 -17.44 4.16 -8.43
CA ASP A 116 -18.56 3.47 -7.80
C ASP A 116 -18.71 2.05 -8.35
N PRO A 117 -18.89 1.02 -7.51
CA PRO A 117 -18.92 -0.37 -7.96
C PRO A 117 -20.16 -0.72 -8.78
N TYR A 118 -21.26 0.02 -8.65
CA TYR A 118 -22.53 -0.24 -9.33
C TYR A 118 -22.68 0.53 -10.63
N THR A 119 -22.23 1.78 -10.68
CA THR A 119 -22.35 2.64 -11.87
C THR A 119 -21.11 2.62 -12.74
N ASN A 120 -19.97 2.17 -12.21
CA ASN A 120 -18.68 2.20 -12.90
C ASN A 120 -18.19 3.62 -13.26
N HIS A 121 -18.73 4.65 -12.60
CA HIS A 121 -18.35 6.04 -12.79
C HIS A 121 -17.83 6.65 -11.49
N SER A 122 -16.89 7.58 -11.61
CA SER A 122 -16.39 8.33 -10.44
C SER A 122 -17.45 9.34 -9.98
N PHE A 123 -17.57 9.51 -8.66
CA PHE A 123 -18.37 10.52 -7.97
C PHE A 123 -19.89 10.30 -7.93
N ASP A 124 -20.46 9.34 -8.66
CA ASP A 124 -21.92 9.11 -8.68
C ASP A 124 -22.48 8.85 -7.27
N GLY A 125 -21.81 7.98 -6.48
CA GLY A 125 -22.20 7.73 -5.09
C GLY A 125 -22.05 8.97 -4.20
N ILE A 126 -20.97 9.75 -4.38
CA ILE A 126 -20.75 11.01 -3.62
C ILE A 126 -21.88 12.00 -3.87
N GLU A 127 -22.34 12.14 -5.13
CA GLU A 127 -23.46 13.00 -5.52
C GLU A 127 -24.82 12.39 -5.22
N ASP A 128 -24.90 11.31 -4.44
CA ASP A 128 -26.15 10.62 -4.09
C ASP A 128 -26.93 10.14 -5.34
N TYR A 129 -26.21 9.73 -6.38
CA TYR A 129 -26.75 9.20 -7.63
C TYR A 129 -27.73 10.15 -8.35
N ARG A 130 -27.67 11.46 -8.08
CA ARG A 130 -28.66 12.47 -8.58
C ARG A 130 -28.62 12.66 -10.08
N ARG A 131 -27.51 12.28 -10.73
CA ARG A 131 -27.36 12.40 -12.19
C ARG A 131 -27.86 11.18 -12.96
N ILE A 132 -28.16 10.09 -12.26
CA ILE A 132 -28.64 8.86 -12.87
C ILE A 132 -30.13 9.00 -13.23
N THR A 133 -30.44 8.82 -14.51
CA THR A 133 -31.81 8.91 -15.00
C THR A 133 -32.61 7.66 -14.67
N ALA A 134 -33.95 7.75 -14.77
CA ALA A 134 -34.82 6.59 -14.60
C ALA A 134 -34.60 5.49 -15.66
N ALA A 135 -34.05 5.86 -16.82
CA ALA A 135 -33.67 4.90 -17.86
C ALA A 135 -32.40 4.12 -17.46
N ASP A 136 -31.41 4.82 -16.91
CA ASP A 136 -30.14 4.23 -16.49
C ASP A 136 -30.30 3.30 -15.26
N LYS A 137 -31.25 3.61 -14.37
CA LYS A 137 -31.57 2.81 -13.18
C LYS A 137 -31.96 1.36 -13.49
N LYS A 138 -32.38 1.04 -14.69
CA LYS A 138 -32.73 -0.34 -15.08
C LYS A 138 -31.52 -1.23 -15.25
N ASP A 139 -30.36 -0.63 -15.51
CA ASP A 139 -29.10 -1.33 -15.79
C ASP A 139 -28.14 -1.30 -14.58
N ILE A 140 -28.61 -0.73 -13.43
CA ILE A 140 -27.83 -0.62 -12.20
C ILE A 140 -28.45 -1.53 -11.14
N ASP A 141 -27.68 -2.54 -10.71
CA ASP A 141 -28.15 -3.60 -9.80
C ASP A 141 -28.09 -3.25 -8.31
N GLY A 142 -27.60 -2.05 -7.95
CA GLY A 142 -27.47 -1.64 -6.56
C GLY A 142 -26.98 -0.20 -6.39
N ARG A 143 -26.82 0.23 -5.14
CA ARG A 143 -26.22 1.52 -4.76
C ARG A 143 -25.56 1.45 -3.39
N CYS A 144 -24.50 2.21 -3.18
CA CYS A 144 -23.94 2.40 -1.85
C CYS A 144 -24.73 3.42 -1.03
N TYR A 145 -24.63 3.31 0.29
CA TYR A 145 -25.28 4.21 1.26
C TYR A 145 -24.25 4.94 2.10
N SER A 146 -24.61 6.15 2.57
CA SER A 146 -23.83 6.83 3.60
C SER A 146 -24.16 6.29 4.99
N ARG A 147 -23.28 6.55 5.95
CA ARG A 147 -23.50 6.16 7.34
C ARG A 147 -24.84 6.68 7.91
N ALA A 148 -25.23 7.93 7.58
CA ALA A 148 -26.49 8.51 8.03
C ALA A 148 -27.71 7.74 7.46
N GLU A 149 -27.69 7.42 6.16
CA GLU A 149 -28.74 6.61 5.53
C GLU A 149 -28.84 5.22 6.16
N LEU A 150 -27.70 4.56 6.47
CA LEU A 150 -27.66 3.28 7.15
C LEU A 150 -28.28 3.35 8.54
N ASN A 151 -27.91 4.37 9.33
CA ASN A 151 -28.51 4.59 10.65
C ASN A 151 -30.03 4.80 10.58
N ASP A 152 -30.50 5.62 9.64
CA ASP A 152 -31.93 5.88 9.45
C ASP A 152 -32.67 4.58 9.09
N MET A 153 -32.14 3.77 8.17
CA MET A 153 -32.75 2.49 7.78
C MET A 153 -32.80 1.50 8.95
N LEU A 154 -31.72 1.38 9.73
CA LEU A 154 -31.66 0.53 10.92
C LEU A 154 -32.69 0.96 11.98
N CYS A 155 -32.77 2.26 12.25
CA CYS A 155 -33.72 2.81 13.17
C CYS A 155 -35.19 2.57 12.71
N MET A 156 -35.48 2.79 11.43
CA MET A 156 -36.83 2.53 10.85
C MET A 156 -37.19 1.03 10.94
N ALA A 157 -36.24 0.13 10.86
CA ALA A 157 -36.44 -1.30 10.98
C ALA A 157 -36.52 -1.80 12.45
N GLY A 158 -36.34 -0.91 13.43
CA GLY A 158 -36.43 -1.22 14.86
C GLY A 158 -35.13 -1.68 15.50
N PHE A 159 -33.97 -1.44 14.86
CA PHE A 159 -32.67 -1.58 15.50
C PHE A 159 -32.27 -0.26 16.14
N CYS A 160 -32.28 -0.22 17.48
CA CYS A 160 -31.94 0.99 18.26
C CYS A 160 -30.54 0.94 18.86
N ASN A 161 -29.88 -0.22 18.81
CA ASN A 161 -28.56 -0.43 19.32
C ASN A 161 -27.71 -1.03 18.19
N ASP A 162 -26.75 -0.27 17.72
CA ASP A 162 -25.82 -0.63 16.67
C ASP A 162 -24.40 -0.18 17.03
N LYS A 163 -23.41 -0.87 16.50
CA LYS A 163 -22.00 -0.54 16.58
C LYS A 163 -21.40 -0.65 15.20
N PHE A 164 -20.83 0.44 14.73
CA PHE A 164 -20.12 0.48 13.45
C PHE A 164 -18.65 0.19 13.65
N TYR A 165 -18.10 -0.54 12.70
CA TYR A 165 -16.68 -0.77 12.55
C TYR A 165 -16.26 -0.30 11.16
N SER A 166 -15.34 0.66 11.11
CA SER A 166 -14.71 1.11 9.86
C SER A 166 -13.80 0.03 9.31
N VAL A 167 -14.02 -0.42 8.08
CA VAL A 167 -13.26 -1.49 7.42
C VAL A 167 -12.42 -0.91 6.29
N MET A 168 -11.14 -1.24 6.26
CA MET A 168 -10.17 -0.73 5.31
C MET A 168 -9.34 -1.88 4.72
N PRO A 169 -9.00 -1.84 3.42
CA PRO A 169 -9.42 -0.91 2.36
C PRO A 169 -10.87 -1.04 1.93
N ASN A 170 -11.46 -2.23 2.08
CA ASN A 170 -12.85 -2.56 1.75
C ASN A 170 -13.24 -3.88 2.42
N LEU A 171 -14.46 -4.36 2.19
CA LEU A 171 -14.99 -5.57 2.82
C LEU A 171 -14.27 -6.85 2.38
N LYS A 172 -13.89 -6.94 1.12
CA LYS A 172 -13.29 -8.15 0.56
C LYS A 172 -11.82 -8.33 0.97
N GLU A 173 -11.05 -7.24 0.91
CA GLU A 173 -9.63 -7.25 1.26
C GLU A 173 -9.36 -6.58 2.62
N ALA A 174 -10.22 -6.81 3.61
CA ALA A 174 -10.09 -6.19 4.93
C ALA A 174 -8.71 -6.42 5.55
N GLN A 175 -8.02 -5.33 5.90
CA GLN A 175 -6.70 -5.32 6.56
C GLN A 175 -6.78 -4.73 7.96
N LEU A 176 -7.53 -3.65 8.11
CA LEU A 176 -7.72 -2.91 9.35
C LEU A 176 -9.21 -2.70 9.61
N ILE A 177 -9.62 -2.90 10.87
CA ILE A 177 -10.99 -2.71 11.33
C ILE A 177 -10.94 -1.88 12.61
N TYR A 178 -11.72 -0.80 12.67
CA TYR A 178 -11.77 0.11 13.80
C TYR A 178 -13.21 0.31 14.27
N ALA A 179 -13.51 -0.05 15.51
CA ALA A 179 -14.80 0.22 16.13
C ALA A 179 -15.00 1.72 16.35
N ASP A 180 -16.25 2.17 16.36
CA ASP A 180 -16.60 3.51 16.80
C ASP A 180 -15.98 3.84 18.17
N GLY A 181 -15.46 5.05 18.30
CA GLY A 181 -14.78 5.49 19.52
C GLY A 181 -13.31 5.05 19.65
N TYR A 182 -12.78 4.29 18.67
CA TYR A 182 -11.37 3.95 18.62
C TYR A 182 -10.75 4.42 17.29
N THR A 183 -10.05 5.54 17.33
CA THR A 183 -9.39 6.14 16.18
C THR A 183 -7.92 5.71 16.14
N PRO A 184 -7.31 5.50 14.96
CA PRO A 184 -5.89 5.20 14.83
C PRO A 184 -5.04 6.29 15.50
N VAL A 185 -4.04 5.87 16.27
CA VAL A 185 -3.09 6.78 16.94
C VAL A 185 -1.83 6.96 16.09
N GLU A 186 -1.49 5.93 15.31
CA GLU A 186 -0.34 5.93 14.42
C GLU A 186 -0.70 6.39 13.01
N ASP A 187 0.33 6.79 12.25
CA ASP A 187 0.19 7.08 10.82
C ASP A 187 -0.10 5.77 10.04
N LEU A 188 -1.28 5.70 9.45
CA LEU A 188 -1.72 4.54 8.67
C LEU A 188 -0.99 4.40 7.33
N ALA A 189 -0.29 5.43 6.86
CA ALA A 189 0.45 5.40 5.59
C ALA A 189 1.46 4.25 5.51
N ILE A 190 1.95 3.78 6.66
CA ILE A 190 2.95 2.70 6.75
C ILE A 190 2.30 1.31 6.81
N ARG A 191 1.10 1.20 7.38
CA ARG A 191 0.44 -0.09 7.67
C ARG A 191 -0.66 -0.46 6.71
N TYR A 192 -1.06 0.46 5.85
CA TYR A 192 -2.24 0.38 5.03
C TYR A 192 -1.90 0.29 3.54
N PHE A 193 -2.52 -0.66 2.85
CA PHE A 193 -2.39 -0.85 1.40
C PHE A 193 -3.74 -0.64 0.74
N PRO A 194 -3.95 0.49 0.04
CA PRO A 194 -5.21 0.76 -0.65
C PRO A 194 -5.47 -0.24 -1.78
N PHE A 195 -6.70 -0.71 -1.86
CA PHE A 195 -7.22 -1.45 -3.00
C PHE A 195 -8.41 -0.69 -3.59
N TYR A 196 -8.38 -0.51 -4.90
CA TYR A 196 -9.36 0.27 -5.64
C TYR A 196 -10.16 -0.63 -6.58
N ASN A 197 -11.39 -0.20 -6.91
CA ASN A 197 -12.18 -0.84 -7.95
C ASN A 197 -11.58 -0.57 -9.33
N TYR A 198 -11.08 0.68 -9.53
CA TYR A 198 -10.49 1.17 -10.77
C TYR A 198 -9.23 2.00 -10.49
N PRO A 199 -8.09 1.35 -10.26
CA PRO A 199 -6.84 2.03 -9.90
C PRO A 199 -6.42 3.13 -10.88
N ASP A 200 -6.69 2.94 -12.18
CA ASP A 200 -6.30 3.88 -13.23
C ASP A 200 -7.04 5.23 -13.17
N SER A 201 -8.15 5.33 -12.43
CA SER A 201 -8.90 6.57 -12.25
C SER A 201 -8.43 7.41 -11.06
N VAL A 202 -7.60 6.84 -10.20
CA VAL A 202 -7.16 7.46 -8.93
C VAL A 202 -6.19 8.60 -9.17
N PHE A 203 -6.39 9.75 -8.50
CA PHE A 203 -5.56 10.94 -8.59
C PHE A 203 -5.06 11.46 -7.24
N LEU A 204 -5.51 10.88 -6.12
CA LEU A 204 -4.99 11.12 -4.77
C LEU A 204 -4.62 9.81 -4.09
N ASP A 205 -3.58 9.82 -3.29
CA ASP A 205 -3.21 8.69 -2.44
C ASP A 205 -3.91 8.84 -1.09
N GLU A 206 -4.91 8.02 -0.83
CA GLU A 206 -5.73 8.12 0.39
C GLU A 206 -4.92 7.91 1.66
N ARG A 207 -3.77 7.20 1.60
CA ARG A 207 -2.92 6.95 2.77
C ARG A 207 -2.47 8.22 3.47
N PHE A 208 -2.18 9.27 2.69
CA PHE A 208 -1.72 10.55 3.21
C PHE A 208 -2.82 11.43 3.82
N MET A 209 -4.08 10.98 3.76
CA MET A 209 -5.21 11.74 4.26
C MET A 209 -5.69 11.23 5.64
N TYR A 210 -5.39 9.98 6.00
CA TYR A 210 -5.97 9.37 7.20
C TYR A 210 -5.60 10.06 8.50
N LYS A 211 -4.36 10.59 8.60
CA LYS A 211 -3.96 11.34 9.78
C LYS A 211 -4.84 12.58 9.98
N ASP A 212 -5.03 13.37 8.94
CA ASP A 212 -5.88 14.56 9.01
C ASP A 212 -7.36 14.20 9.23
N LEU A 213 -7.85 13.10 8.64
CA LEU A 213 -9.19 12.61 8.90
C LEU A 213 -9.40 12.20 10.38
N ALA A 214 -8.39 11.54 10.97
CA ALA A 214 -8.42 11.17 12.39
C ALA A 214 -8.39 12.41 13.31
N ASP A 215 -7.47 13.35 13.04
CA ASP A 215 -7.30 14.57 13.81
C ASP A 215 -8.54 15.52 13.76
N ASN A 216 -9.38 15.37 12.72
CA ASN A 216 -10.61 16.17 12.51
C ASN A 216 -11.91 15.40 12.74
N ASP A 217 -11.89 14.24 13.41
CA ASP A 217 -13.06 13.39 13.72
C ASP A 217 -13.84 12.92 12.48
N LEU A 218 -13.18 12.85 11.31
CA LEU A 218 -13.78 12.43 10.03
C LEU A 218 -13.47 10.97 9.68
N PHE A 219 -12.55 10.32 10.38
CA PHE A 219 -12.05 8.98 10.07
C PHE A 219 -13.18 7.97 9.87
N HIS A 220 -14.06 7.83 10.86
CA HIS A 220 -15.17 6.87 10.80
C HIS A 220 -16.25 7.26 9.78
N ILE A 221 -16.45 8.55 9.53
CA ILE A 221 -17.44 9.04 8.56
C ILE A 221 -17.00 8.76 7.12
N MET A 222 -15.69 8.87 6.87
CA MET A 222 -15.10 8.69 5.55
C MET A 222 -14.41 7.32 5.35
N ALA A 223 -14.66 6.38 6.24
CA ALA A 223 -14.20 4.99 6.05
C ALA A 223 -14.75 4.42 4.74
N ASN A 224 -13.98 3.60 4.04
CA ASN A 224 -14.40 3.07 2.74
C ASN A 224 -15.58 2.11 2.84
N SER A 225 -15.66 1.35 3.94
CA SER A 225 -16.71 0.35 4.18
C SER A 225 -16.99 0.22 5.67
N TYR A 226 -18.12 -0.39 6.00
CA TYR A 226 -18.51 -0.69 7.37
C TYR A 226 -18.82 -2.15 7.57
N PHE A 227 -18.41 -2.68 8.71
CA PHE A 227 -19.02 -3.84 9.34
C PHE A 227 -19.92 -3.31 10.45
N ILE A 228 -21.19 -3.71 10.46
CA ILE A 228 -22.19 -3.21 11.40
C ILE A 228 -22.71 -4.37 12.25
N GLU A 229 -22.63 -4.22 13.56
CA GLU A 229 -23.22 -5.14 14.53
C GLU A 229 -24.48 -4.48 15.14
N CYS A 230 -25.65 -5.08 14.92
CA CYS A 230 -26.89 -4.64 15.59
C CYS A 230 -27.27 -5.65 16.66
N SER A 231 -27.60 -5.14 17.84
CA SER A 231 -27.83 -5.92 19.05
C SER A 231 -29.14 -5.54 19.74
N PRO A 232 -30.18 -6.41 19.75
CA PRO A 232 -31.40 -6.12 20.47
C PRO A 232 -31.23 -5.93 21.98
N ASP A 233 -30.29 -6.65 22.61
CA ASP A 233 -30.01 -6.58 24.04
C ASP A 233 -28.98 -5.49 24.43
N GLY A 234 -28.46 -4.76 23.45
CA GLY A 234 -27.48 -3.68 23.64
C GLY A 234 -26.07 -4.14 24.01
N LYS A 235 -25.77 -5.44 23.90
CA LYS A 235 -24.41 -5.96 24.12
C LYS A 235 -23.72 -6.15 22.79
N PHE A 236 -22.46 -5.78 22.71
CA PHE A 236 -21.64 -5.83 21.50
C PHE A 236 -20.34 -6.62 21.73
N ASP A 237 -19.69 -7.02 20.64
CA ASP A 237 -18.31 -7.53 20.73
C ASP A 237 -17.39 -6.45 21.32
N GLU A 238 -16.49 -6.84 22.20
CA GLU A 238 -15.60 -5.95 22.95
C GLU A 238 -14.40 -5.48 22.12
N THR A 239 -14.24 -5.98 20.91
CA THR A 239 -13.14 -5.62 20.02
C THR A 239 -13.26 -4.16 19.59
N MET A 240 -12.15 -3.45 19.71
CA MET A 240 -12.00 -2.05 19.33
C MET A 240 -11.25 -1.89 18.01
N HIS A 241 -10.23 -2.71 17.80
CA HIS A 241 -9.40 -2.66 16.60
C HIS A 241 -8.95 -4.07 16.20
N VAL A 242 -8.83 -4.28 14.91
CA VAL A 242 -8.32 -5.53 14.33
C VAL A 242 -7.33 -5.22 13.21
N THR A 243 -6.19 -5.92 13.23
CA THR A 243 -5.28 -6.03 12.09
C THR A 243 -5.31 -7.44 11.54
N LEU A 244 -5.44 -7.59 10.23
CA LEU A 244 -5.55 -8.86 9.53
C LEU A 244 -4.35 -9.08 8.60
N SER A 245 -3.82 -10.30 8.57
CA SER A 245 -2.67 -10.70 7.74
C SER A 245 -3.06 -11.86 6.82
N LEU A 246 -4.16 -11.74 6.07
CA LEU A 246 -4.71 -12.81 5.22
C LEU A 246 -3.89 -13.06 3.94
N ASP A 247 -3.05 -12.11 3.53
CA ASP A 247 -2.14 -12.22 2.39
C ASP A 247 -0.92 -13.12 2.67
N ARG A 248 -0.77 -13.57 3.93
CA ARG A 248 0.26 -14.54 4.33
C ARG A 248 -0.27 -15.97 4.14
N GLY A 249 0.62 -16.95 4.01
CA GLY A 249 0.23 -18.36 3.99
C GLY A 249 -0.53 -18.79 5.24
N GLU A 250 -1.24 -19.92 5.19
CA GLU A 250 -2.09 -20.43 6.29
C GLU A 250 -1.33 -20.55 7.62
N GLU A 251 -0.03 -20.86 7.57
CA GLU A 251 0.85 -20.95 8.74
C GLU A 251 1.15 -19.58 9.39
N ASN A 252 0.97 -18.47 8.65
CA ASN A 252 1.37 -17.14 9.08
C ASN A 252 0.21 -16.13 9.11
N ALA A 253 -1.00 -16.55 8.71
CA ALA A 253 -2.17 -15.70 8.73
C ALA A 253 -2.68 -15.52 10.16
N LEU A 254 -2.57 -14.30 10.67
CA LEU A 254 -2.94 -13.94 12.05
C LEU A 254 -3.98 -12.83 12.08
N VAL A 255 -4.77 -12.84 13.13
CA VAL A 255 -5.59 -11.71 13.60
C VAL A 255 -4.91 -11.12 14.82
N THR A 256 -4.63 -9.82 14.81
CA THR A 256 -4.28 -9.06 16.01
C THR A 256 -5.45 -8.19 16.40
N GLY A 257 -5.98 -8.33 17.60
CA GLY A 257 -7.13 -7.55 18.09
C GLY A 257 -6.80 -6.79 19.36
N ILE A 258 -7.29 -5.55 19.45
CA ILE A 258 -7.34 -4.76 20.69
C ILE A 258 -8.78 -4.83 21.18
N TYR A 259 -8.97 -5.13 22.45
CA TYR A 259 -10.28 -5.20 23.09
C TYR A 259 -10.31 -4.39 24.39
N GLU A 260 -11.50 -4.04 24.83
CA GLU A 260 -11.71 -3.40 26.14
C GLU A 260 -12.83 -4.14 26.90
N HIS A 261 -12.50 -4.68 28.07
CA HIS A 261 -13.42 -5.36 28.97
C HIS A 261 -13.37 -4.66 30.33
N ASP A 262 -14.51 -4.19 30.83
CA ASP A 262 -14.62 -3.46 32.10
C ASP A 262 -13.61 -2.31 32.24
N GLY A 263 -13.33 -1.57 31.17
CA GLY A 263 -12.38 -0.45 31.14
C GLY A 263 -10.90 -0.88 31.11
N ILE A 264 -10.62 -2.17 30.99
CA ILE A 264 -9.26 -2.71 30.87
C ILE A 264 -9.02 -3.09 29.42
N ARG A 265 -7.99 -2.50 28.80
CA ARG A 265 -7.57 -2.82 27.43
C ARG A 265 -6.55 -3.94 27.43
N GLY A 266 -6.73 -4.83 26.48
CA GLY A 266 -5.81 -5.91 26.18
C GLY A 266 -5.60 -6.09 24.69
N VAL A 267 -4.53 -6.82 24.35
CA VAL A 267 -4.22 -7.20 22.98
C VAL A 267 -4.17 -8.71 22.88
N TYR A 268 -4.77 -9.26 21.84
CA TYR A 268 -4.63 -10.67 21.51
C TYR A 268 -4.15 -10.87 20.10
N LYS A 269 -3.45 -11.99 19.86
CA LYS A 269 -3.25 -12.55 18.54
C LYS A 269 -3.84 -13.95 18.49
N LYS A 270 -4.51 -14.26 17.39
CA LYS A 270 -5.01 -15.63 17.12
C LYS A 270 -4.69 -16.04 15.70
N ALA A 271 -4.45 -17.32 15.49
CA ALA A 271 -4.28 -17.89 14.18
C ALA A 271 -5.63 -17.87 13.43
N VAL A 272 -5.61 -17.52 12.14
CA VAL A 272 -6.79 -17.63 11.28
C VAL A 272 -7.10 -19.10 10.99
N TYR A 273 -6.04 -19.90 10.79
CA TYR A 273 -6.10 -21.33 10.49
C TYR A 273 -5.37 -22.12 11.57
N SER A 274 -5.70 -23.43 11.69
CA SER A 274 -5.05 -24.32 12.67
C SER A 274 -3.53 -24.44 12.51
N GLU A 275 -3.06 -24.33 11.27
CA GLU A 275 -1.64 -24.35 10.88
C GLU A 275 -0.85 -23.23 11.52
N GLY A 276 -1.47 -22.08 11.73
CA GLY A 276 -0.86 -20.91 12.37
C GLY A 276 -0.69 -20.98 13.89
N MET A 277 -1.25 -21.98 14.55
CA MET A 277 -1.13 -22.13 16.01
C MET A 277 0.32 -22.22 16.47
N LYS A 278 1.16 -22.97 15.73
CA LYS A 278 2.59 -23.10 16.03
C LYS A 278 3.29 -21.74 16.08
N LYS A 279 2.90 -20.80 15.21
CA LYS A 279 3.47 -19.46 15.13
C LYS A 279 3.28 -18.66 16.43
N LEU A 280 2.14 -18.80 17.08
CA LEU A 280 1.87 -18.13 18.36
C LEU A 280 2.81 -18.62 19.47
N TYR A 281 3.08 -19.93 19.52
CA TYR A 281 4.04 -20.48 20.49
C TYR A 281 5.47 -20.05 20.16
N GLU A 282 5.88 -20.09 18.89
CA GLU A 282 7.20 -19.61 18.45
C GLU A 282 7.43 -18.14 18.83
N MET A 283 6.41 -17.30 18.68
CA MET A 283 6.48 -15.88 19.07
C MET A 283 6.69 -15.74 20.61
N GLN A 284 5.97 -16.53 21.41
CA GLN A 284 6.16 -16.54 22.86
C GLN A 284 7.58 -16.99 23.24
N ASP A 285 8.09 -18.07 22.62
CA ASP A 285 9.43 -18.58 22.86
C ASP A 285 10.51 -17.54 22.48
N ASN A 286 10.32 -16.83 21.35
CA ASN A 286 11.21 -15.76 20.91
C ASN A 286 11.28 -14.61 21.91
N LEU A 287 10.13 -14.15 22.43
CA LEU A 287 10.09 -13.09 23.45
C LEU A 287 10.74 -13.55 24.77
N ASP A 288 10.53 -14.81 25.17
CA ASP A 288 11.14 -15.37 26.38
C ASP A 288 12.66 -15.52 26.22
N GLU A 289 13.15 -15.83 25.03
CA GLU A 289 14.58 -15.85 24.74
C GLU A 289 15.21 -14.45 24.81
N LEU A 290 14.58 -13.45 24.17
CA LEU A 290 15.03 -12.05 24.25
C LEU A 290 15.04 -11.53 25.69
N ARG A 291 14.02 -11.87 26.49
CA ARG A 291 13.95 -11.51 27.92
C ARG A 291 15.11 -12.13 28.72
N ARG A 292 15.44 -13.41 28.47
CA ARG A 292 16.61 -14.08 29.13
C ARG A 292 17.93 -13.42 28.76
N ARG A 293 18.02 -12.77 27.59
CA ARG A 293 19.20 -11.96 27.19
C ARG A 293 19.20 -10.54 27.74
N GLY A 294 18.23 -10.21 28.58
CA GLY A 294 18.12 -8.89 29.21
C GLY A 294 17.49 -7.81 28.36
N ILE A 295 16.90 -8.15 27.20
CA ILE A 295 16.16 -7.23 26.35
C ILE A 295 14.75 -7.04 26.92
N SER A 296 14.28 -5.79 26.98
CA SER A 296 12.92 -5.49 27.43
C SER A 296 11.91 -5.92 26.39
N VAL A 297 10.96 -6.75 26.81
CA VAL A 297 9.86 -7.24 25.98
C VAL A 297 8.56 -7.13 26.78
N VAL A 298 7.44 -7.00 26.06
CA VAL A 298 6.11 -7.00 26.70
C VAL A 298 5.88 -8.30 27.49
N GLN A 299 5.12 -8.19 28.57
CA GLN A 299 4.64 -9.39 29.26
C GLN A 299 3.57 -10.05 28.42
N SER A 300 3.71 -11.32 28.15
CA SER A 300 2.79 -12.07 27.30
C SER A 300 2.61 -13.50 27.80
N LYS A 301 1.52 -14.14 27.38
CA LYS A 301 1.22 -15.55 27.64
C LYS A 301 0.32 -16.12 26.53
N ILE A 302 0.33 -17.46 26.41
CA ILE A 302 -0.68 -18.16 25.60
C ILE A 302 -1.85 -18.50 26.52
N GLU A 303 -3.06 -18.13 26.14
CA GLU A 303 -4.29 -18.37 26.87
C GLU A 303 -5.44 -18.62 25.89
N ASN A 304 -6.16 -19.77 26.03
CA ASN A 304 -7.27 -20.16 25.17
C ASN A 304 -6.92 -20.04 23.65
N ASP A 305 -5.77 -20.63 23.27
CA ASP A 305 -5.27 -20.62 21.89
C ASP A 305 -5.02 -19.21 21.30
N LYS A 306 -4.85 -18.24 22.17
CA LYS A 306 -4.47 -16.87 21.80
C LYS A 306 -3.18 -16.48 22.50
N PHE A 307 -2.33 -15.76 21.81
CA PHE A 307 -1.26 -14.99 22.45
C PHE A 307 -1.89 -13.71 23.00
N VAL A 308 -1.74 -13.44 24.28
CA VAL A 308 -2.33 -12.28 24.97
C VAL A 308 -1.25 -11.44 25.65
N MET A 309 -1.42 -10.13 25.60
CA MET A 309 -0.58 -9.16 26.30
C MET A 309 -1.43 -7.96 26.76
N PRO A 310 -1.00 -7.21 27.81
CA PRO A 310 -1.65 -5.96 28.19
C PRO A 310 -1.53 -4.93 27.05
N TYR A 311 -2.49 -4.04 26.97
CA TYR A 311 -2.34 -2.85 26.14
C TYR A 311 -1.27 -1.93 26.74
N VAL A 312 -0.30 -1.52 25.93
CA VAL A 312 0.78 -0.63 26.33
C VAL A 312 0.49 0.76 25.79
N ASP A 313 0.19 1.70 26.69
CA ASP A 313 -0.08 3.10 26.34
C ASP A 313 1.23 3.90 26.24
N LYS A 314 2.04 3.54 25.27
CA LYS A 314 3.30 4.21 24.91
C LYS A 314 3.42 4.30 23.38
N PRO A 315 4.06 5.34 22.86
CA PRO A 315 4.28 5.44 21.42
C PRO A 315 5.16 4.28 20.93
N VAL A 316 4.93 3.84 19.70
CA VAL A 316 5.88 2.95 19.02
C VAL A 316 7.21 3.71 18.81
N ALA A 317 8.32 2.99 18.87
CA ALA A 317 9.65 3.59 18.76
C ALA A 317 9.84 4.41 17.48
N LEU A 318 9.21 3.99 16.37
CA LEU A 318 9.18 4.75 15.12
C LEU A 318 8.74 6.21 15.32
N VAL A 319 7.61 6.42 16.00
CA VAL A 319 7.05 7.76 16.26
C VAL A 319 7.94 8.52 17.24
N ALA A 320 8.32 7.86 18.34
CA ALA A 320 9.17 8.46 19.36
C ALA A 320 10.53 8.93 18.82
N LEU A 321 11.19 8.11 18.00
CA LEU A 321 12.47 8.46 17.38
C LEU A 321 12.36 9.65 16.43
N ARG A 322 11.29 9.76 15.64
CA ARG A 322 11.04 10.94 14.81
C ARG A 322 10.85 12.20 15.63
N GLU A 323 10.13 12.13 16.75
CA GLU A 323 9.95 13.27 17.66
C GLU A 323 11.25 13.64 18.43
N ILE A 324 12.06 12.65 18.80
CA ILE A 324 13.40 12.90 19.39
C ILE A 324 14.27 13.64 18.36
N ALA A 325 14.29 13.19 17.12
CA ALA A 325 15.07 13.83 16.05
C ALA A 325 14.72 15.31 15.83
N LYS A 326 13.44 15.67 15.94
CA LYS A 326 12.97 17.06 15.83
C LYS A 326 13.49 17.95 16.97
N LYS A 327 13.72 17.37 18.15
CA LYS A 327 14.20 18.08 19.35
C LYS A 327 15.71 18.09 19.44
N ASP A 328 16.36 16.96 19.21
CA ASP A 328 17.79 16.77 19.37
C ASP A 328 18.31 15.67 18.43
N LYS A 329 19.09 16.08 17.45
CA LYS A 329 19.67 15.21 16.43
C LYS A 329 20.63 14.16 17.03
N GLU A 330 21.48 14.54 17.98
CA GLU A 330 22.44 13.63 18.58
C GLU A 330 21.73 12.60 19.48
N ALA A 331 20.71 13.02 20.24
CA ALA A 331 19.89 12.09 21.01
C ALA A 331 19.18 11.04 20.12
N PHE A 332 18.79 11.42 18.88
CA PHE A 332 18.28 10.47 17.90
C PHE A 332 19.34 9.44 17.48
N PHE A 333 20.57 9.88 17.21
CA PHE A 333 21.66 8.96 16.87
C PHE A 333 22.06 8.07 18.02
N ASP A 334 22.06 8.59 19.27
CA ASP A 334 22.30 7.79 20.46
C ASP A 334 21.23 6.70 20.62
N ALA A 335 19.96 7.03 20.42
CA ALA A 335 18.87 6.05 20.46
C ALA A 335 18.97 5.01 19.34
N LEU A 336 19.41 5.38 18.14
CA LEU A 336 19.69 4.43 17.06
C LEU A 336 20.86 3.50 17.42
N ASN A 337 21.91 4.02 18.08
CA ASN A 337 23.00 3.19 18.55
C ASN A 337 22.54 2.20 19.63
N ASP A 338 21.72 2.63 20.58
CA ASP A 338 21.13 1.74 21.59
C ASP A 338 20.30 0.63 20.93
N LEU A 339 19.49 0.96 19.92
CA LEU A 339 18.72 -0.03 19.15
C LEU A 339 19.66 -1.05 18.45
N TYR A 340 20.73 -0.57 17.80
CA TYR A 340 21.69 -1.44 17.14
C TYR A 340 22.39 -2.37 18.14
N GLU A 341 22.80 -1.87 19.33
CA GLU A 341 23.39 -2.68 20.38
C GLU A 341 22.42 -3.72 20.95
N LEU A 342 21.11 -3.42 21.03
CA LEU A 342 20.09 -4.40 21.42
C LEU A 342 19.96 -5.51 20.35
N ILE A 343 20.02 -5.16 19.06
CA ILE A 343 20.04 -6.14 17.98
C ILE A 343 21.28 -7.04 18.11
N LEU A 344 22.47 -6.49 18.36
CA LEU A 344 23.70 -7.27 18.59
C LEU A 344 23.58 -8.21 19.79
N ALA A 345 22.93 -7.79 20.88
CA ALA A 345 22.73 -8.58 22.09
C ALA A 345 21.64 -9.65 21.96
N SER A 346 20.83 -9.61 20.90
CA SER A 346 19.63 -10.45 20.76
C SER A 346 19.92 -11.94 20.55
N SER A 347 21.13 -12.28 20.09
CA SER A 347 21.50 -13.66 19.77
C SER A 347 23.00 -13.90 19.97
N GLU A 348 23.40 -15.18 19.92
CA GLU A 348 24.82 -15.56 19.83
C GLU A 348 25.41 -15.10 18.49
N HIS A 349 26.69 -14.74 18.51
CA HIS A 349 27.44 -14.42 17.30
C HIS A 349 28.00 -15.71 16.66
N THR A 350 28.12 -15.71 15.36
CA THR A 350 28.65 -16.84 14.58
C THR A 350 29.51 -16.37 13.42
N ASP A 351 30.45 -17.22 12.99
CA ASP A 351 31.22 -17.00 11.74
C ASP A 351 30.55 -17.62 10.51
N ILE A 352 29.43 -18.32 10.72
CA ILE A 352 28.68 -18.95 9.65
C ILE A 352 27.85 -17.87 8.93
N VAL A 353 28.01 -17.77 7.63
CA VAL A 353 27.31 -16.81 6.77
C VAL A 353 26.53 -17.58 5.72
N ASN A 354 25.29 -17.16 5.45
CA ASN A 354 24.50 -17.69 4.34
C ASN A 354 25.28 -17.51 3.01
N GLU A 355 25.39 -18.57 2.23
CA GLU A 355 26.20 -18.58 0.99
C GLU A 355 25.74 -17.53 -0.03
N LYS A 356 24.41 -17.36 -0.18
CA LYS A 356 23.84 -16.35 -1.09
C LYS A 356 24.22 -14.93 -0.65
N ASP A 357 24.19 -14.66 0.65
CA ASP A 357 24.47 -13.34 1.22
C ASP A 357 25.99 -13.06 1.13
N ARG A 358 26.83 -14.07 1.40
CA ARG A 358 28.30 -14.01 1.21
C ARG A 358 28.69 -13.67 -0.23
N ASN A 359 28.09 -14.37 -1.20
CA ASN A 359 28.36 -14.12 -2.62
C ASN A 359 27.92 -12.72 -3.05
N SER A 360 26.82 -12.24 -2.49
CA SER A 360 26.29 -10.89 -2.74
C SER A 360 27.13 -9.79 -2.11
N ALA A 361 27.77 -10.05 -0.97
CA ALA A 361 28.68 -9.11 -0.31
C ALA A 361 29.98 -8.89 -1.10
N ASN A 362 30.31 -9.80 -2.02
CA ASN A 362 31.49 -9.69 -2.89
C ASN A 362 32.80 -9.41 -2.14
N GLY A 363 33.00 -10.10 -1.01
CA GLY A 363 34.19 -9.97 -0.16
C GLY A 363 34.20 -8.77 0.79
N LYS A 364 33.16 -7.96 0.82
CA LYS A 364 33.02 -6.85 1.78
C LYS A 364 32.60 -7.37 3.14
N ASP A 365 32.92 -6.61 4.19
CA ASP A 365 32.60 -6.94 5.58
C ASP A 365 31.11 -6.69 5.87
N MET A 366 30.40 -7.74 6.25
CA MET A 366 29.00 -7.68 6.65
C MET A 366 28.80 -7.35 8.13
N GLY A 367 29.87 -7.18 8.90
CA GLY A 367 29.82 -7.00 10.35
C GLY A 367 29.45 -8.28 11.10
N VAL A 368 28.86 -8.13 12.27
CA VAL A 368 28.48 -9.24 13.15
C VAL A 368 27.34 -10.06 12.53
N ILE A 369 27.53 -11.38 12.51
CA ILE A 369 26.51 -12.35 12.10
C ILE A 369 25.87 -12.94 13.36
N LEU A 370 24.56 -12.86 13.44
CA LEU A 370 23.76 -13.44 14.53
C LEU A 370 23.35 -14.86 14.15
N SER A 371 23.53 -15.83 15.05
CA SER A 371 23.10 -17.21 14.83
C SER A 371 21.58 -17.28 14.62
N LYS A 372 20.83 -16.41 15.33
CA LYS A 372 19.37 -16.23 15.19
C LYS A 372 19.08 -14.73 15.12
N GLY A 373 18.93 -14.22 13.92
CA GLY A 373 18.62 -12.81 13.70
C GLY A 373 17.12 -12.56 13.68
N TYR A 374 16.58 -11.90 14.71
CA TYR A 374 15.16 -11.54 14.79
C TYR A 374 14.86 -10.40 13.82
N ILE A 375 14.38 -10.75 12.62
CA ILE A 375 14.21 -9.79 11.52
C ILE A 375 13.17 -8.72 11.83
N ASP A 376 12.30 -8.96 12.77
CA ASP A 376 11.25 -8.04 13.24
C ASP A 376 11.64 -7.19 14.45
N MET A 377 12.93 -7.18 14.86
CA MET A 377 13.45 -6.20 15.81
C MET A 377 13.60 -4.82 15.16
N VAL A 378 12.46 -4.26 14.76
CA VAL A 378 12.37 -2.96 14.08
C VAL A 378 11.64 -1.94 14.96
N ALA A 379 11.85 -0.65 14.70
CA ALA A 379 11.23 0.44 15.46
C ALA A 379 9.68 0.40 15.43
N LEU A 380 9.08 -0.25 14.44
CA LEU A 380 7.63 -0.43 14.33
C LEU A 380 7.09 -1.47 15.33
N ASN A 381 7.88 -2.49 15.69
CA ASN A 381 7.51 -3.58 16.60
C ASN A 381 8.13 -3.39 18.00
N CYS A 382 8.26 -2.14 18.40
CA CYS A 382 8.85 -1.75 19.68
C CYS A 382 8.14 -0.51 20.21
N PHE A 383 7.72 -0.53 21.48
CA PHE A 383 7.32 0.69 22.20
C PHE A 383 8.56 1.41 22.73
N TYR A 384 8.43 2.73 22.92
CA TYR A 384 9.49 3.54 23.49
C TYR A 384 8.99 4.31 24.72
N ASP A 385 9.59 4.03 25.88
CA ASP A 385 9.24 4.68 27.15
C ASP A 385 10.34 5.63 27.62
N GLU A 386 10.20 6.91 27.34
CA GLU A 386 11.16 7.96 27.74
C GLU A 386 11.32 8.09 29.26
N THR A 387 10.36 7.59 30.06
CA THR A 387 10.39 7.70 31.52
C THR A 387 11.39 6.73 32.18
N ILE A 388 11.88 5.75 31.43
CA ILE A 388 12.87 4.79 31.90
C ILE A 388 14.27 5.42 31.85
N GLU A 389 14.99 5.41 32.99
CA GLU A 389 16.30 6.04 33.09
C GLU A 389 17.37 5.37 32.23
N GLU A 390 17.40 4.01 32.21
CA GLU A 390 18.35 3.23 31.41
C GLU A 390 17.97 3.27 29.91
N PRO A 391 18.78 3.87 29.01
CA PRO A 391 18.38 4.14 27.63
C PRO A 391 17.95 2.90 26.86
N LYS A 392 18.71 1.80 26.94
CA LYS A 392 18.37 0.54 26.23
C LYS A 392 17.07 -0.11 26.73
N LYS A 393 16.69 0.11 27.98
CA LYS A 393 15.43 -0.39 28.56
C LYS A 393 14.20 0.38 28.08
N ARG A 394 14.37 1.55 27.48
CA ARG A 394 13.30 2.34 26.88
C ARG A 394 12.65 1.62 25.71
N PHE A 395 13.40 0.76 25.01
CA PHE A 395 12.91 -0.08 23.92
C PHE A 395 12.25 -1.34 24.49
N ILE A 396 10.93 -1.47 24.30
CA ILE A 396 10.13 -2.59 24.79
C ILE A 396 9.57 -3.33 23.57
N PHE A 397 10.20 -4.43 23.19
CA PHE A 397 9.85 -5.17 21.98
C PHE A 397 8.57 -6.00 22.17
N TYR A 398 7.81 -6.10 21.11
CA TYR A 398 6.67 -6.98 20.95
C TYR A 398 6.68 -7.59 19.53
N ASP A 399 5.79 -8.52 19.24
CA ASP A 399 5.57 -9.03 17.87
C ASP A 399 6.81 -9.64 17.19
N GLN A 400 7.54 -10.49 17.92
CA GLN A 400 8.75 -11.14 17.40
C GLN A 400 8.41 -12.51 16.78
N GLU A 401 7.73 -12.50 15.62
CA GLU A 401 7.22 -13.69 14.97
C GLU A 401 8.28 -14.49 14.20
N PHE A 402 9.30 -13.79 13.66
CA PHE A 402 10.21 -14.34 12.67
C PHE A 402 11.68 -14.11 12.99
N TYR A 403 12.50 -15.06 12.56
CA TYR A 403 13.96 -14.91 12.59
C TYR A 403 14.59 -15.58 11.36
N PHE A 404 15.79 -15.17 11.01
CA PHE A 404 16.67 -15.84 10.07
C PHE A 404 17.87 -16.45 10.77
N GLU A 405 18.25 -17.65 10.39
CA GLU A 405 19.53 -18.24 10.82
C GLU A 405 20.69 -17.55 10.11
N ASN A 406 21.77 -17.33 10.86
CA ASN A 406 23.02 -16.74 10.35
C ASN A 406 22.79 -15.40 9.60
N CYS A 407 22.07 -14.50 10.26
CA CYS A 407 21.65 -13.21 9.70
C CYS A 407 22.63 -12.09 10.11
N PRO A 408 23.09 -11.25 9.16
CA PRO A 408 23.86 -10.06 9.50
C PRO A 408 23.04 -9.08 10.37
N ALA A 409 23.57 -8.67 11.53
CA ALA A 409 22.91 -7.70 12.40
C ALA A 409 22.62 -6.37 11.69
N LYS A 410 23.52 -5.95 10.79
CA LYS A 410 23.34 -4.75 9.94
C LYS A 410 22.11 -4.85 9.02
N ALA A 411 21.70 -6.03 8.58
CA ALA A 411 20.50 -6.20 7.76
C ALA A 411 19.23 -5.90 8.56
N ILE A 412 19.16 -6.35 9.81
CA ILE A 412 18.04 -6.08 10.73
C ILE A 412 18.00 -4.59 11.07
N PHE A 413 19.13 -4.02 11.40
CA PHE A 413 19.24 -2.60 11.72
C PHE A 413 18.88 -1.72 10.51
N TYR A 414 19.37 -2.05 9.31
CA TYR A 414 18.99 -1.37 8.07
C TYR A 414 17.47 -1.40 7.84
N ARG A 415 16.84 -2.57 8.08
CA ARG A 415 15.38 -2.70 7.99
C ARG A 415 14.69 -1.74 8.97
N SER A 416 15.17 -1.65 10.21
CA SER A 416 14.63 -0.71 11.19
C SER A 416 14.82 0.75 10.77
N VAL A 417 15.99 1.11 10.25
CA VAL A 417 16.24 2.44 9.66
C VAL A 417 15.29 2.72 8.51
N SER A 418 15.12 1.77 7.60
CA SER A 418 14.20 1.93 6.45
C SER A 418 12.77 2.20 6.91
N VAL A 419 12.28 1.47 7.91
CA VAL A 419 10.96 1.69 8.52
C VAL A 419 10.83 3.10 9.11
N ILE A 420 11.89 3.66 9.72
CA ILE A 420 11.86 5.02 10.27
C ILE A 420 11.70 6.07 9.17
N TYR A 421 12.23 5.82 7.96
CA TYR A 421 12.10 6.73 6.82
C TYR A 421 10.86 6.50 5.97
N ASP A 422 10.21 5.34 6.13
CA ASP A 422 9.00 5.01 5.39
C ASP A 422 7.82 5.88 5.86
N GLY A 423 7.18 6.58 4.91
CA GLY A 423 6.12 7.54 5.23
C GLY A 423 6.58 8.76 6.06
N ALA A 424 7.88 8.99 6.21
CA ALA A 424 8.38 10.19 6.88
C ALA A 424 8.07 11.44 6.08
N ASP A 425 7.75 12.53 6.78
CA ASP A 425 7.57 13.82 6.15
C ASP A 425 8.89 14.39 5.60
N MET A 426 8.79 15.35 4.66
CA MET A 426 9.97 15.95 4.07
C MET A 426 10.80 16.78 5.07
N GLU A 427 10.20 17.20 6.18
CA GLU A 427 10.88 17.94 7.22
C GLU A 427 11.84 17.04 7.99
N PHE A 428 11.39 15.82 8.34
CA PHE A 428 12.24 14.81 8.98
C PHE A 428 13.45 14.45 8.10
N GLU A 429 13.23 14.16 6.81
CA GLU A 429 14.33 13.80 5.90
C GLU A 429 15.31 14.96 5.66
N ARG A 430 14.83 16.21 5.70
CA ARG A 430 15.71 17.39 5.66
C ARG A 430 16.54 17.54 6.92
N LEU A 431 15.93 17.24 8.09
CA LEU A 431 16.59 17.36 9.40
C LEU A 431 17.63 16.25 9.60
N ILE A 432 17.24 15.02 9.27
CA ILE A 432 18.09 13.82 9.33
C ILE A 432 18.13 13.17 7.95
N PRO A 433 19.04 13.56 7.05
CA PRO A 433 19.17 12.91 5.75
C PRO A 433 19.45 11.42 5.91
N ARG A 434 18.68 10.57 5.23
CA ARG A 434 18.85 9.10 5.29
C ARG A 434 20.29 8.68 4.99
N LYS A 435 20.93 9.35 4.03
CA LYS A 435 22.33 9.10 3.68
C LYS A 435 23.27 9.26 4.89
N GLU A 436 23.06 10.25 5.74
CA GLU A 436 23.89 10.49 6.95
C GLU A 436 23.78 9.30 7.94
N VAL A 437 22.57 8.76 8.12
CA VAL A 437 22.37 7.57 8.96
C VAL A 437 23.08 6.35 8.37
N LEU A 438 22.96 6.13 7.06
CA LEU A 438 23.60 5.01 6.39
C LEU A 438 25.13 5.09 6.49
N GLU A 439 25.70 6.28 6.34
CA GLU A 439 27.14 6.52 6.47
C GLU A 439 27.63 6.35 7.92
N ARG A 440 26.90 6.90 8.91
CA ARG A 440 27.30 6.86 10.33
C ARG A 440 27.32 5.43 10.92
N PHE A 441 26.47 4.53 10.40
CA PHE A 441 26.38 3.14 10.82
C PHE A 441 26.99 2.13 9.84
N ASP A 442 27.80 2.58 8.89
CA ASP A 442 28.46 1.75 7.86
C ASP A 442 27.49 0.82 7.10
N LEU A 443 26.32 1.34 6.77
CA LEU A 443 25.29 0.58 6.01
C LEU A 443 25.36 0.85 4.51
N ALA A 444 25.91 2.01 4.09
CA ALA A 444 25.86 2.50 2.71
C ALA A 444 26.56 1.57 1.72
N GLU A 445 27.68 0.95 2.12
CA GLU A 445 28.51 0.15 1.21
C GLU A 445 27.80 -1.13 0.71
N LEU A 446 26.94 -1.72 1.53
CA LEU A 446 26.20 -2.96 1.23
C LEU A 446 24.67 -2.72 1.22
N GLU A 447 24.23 -1.49 0.95
CA GLU A 447 22.80 -1.13 0.98
C GLU A 447 21.94 -2.06 0.12
N GLU A 448 22.38 -2.39 -1.09
CA GLU A 448 21.66 -3.31 -1.96
C GLU A 448 21.54 -4.74 -1.39
N LEU A 449 22.51 -5.18 -0.59
CA LEU A 449 22.43 -6.48 0.09
C LEU A 449 21.38 -6.43 1.20
N TRP A 450 21.39 -5.36 2.01
CA TRP A 450 20.41 -5.18 3.08
C TRP A 450 18.98 -5.10 2.55
N GLN A 451 18.78 -4.37 1.45
CA GLN A 451 17.50 -4.32 0.76
C GLN A 451 17.03 -5.71 0.30
N ARG A 452 17.92 -6.50 -0.31
CA ARG A 452 17.58 -7.85 -0.76
C ARG A 452 17.21 -8.80 0.38
N ILE A 453 17.92 -8.73 1.53
CA ILE A 453 17.58 -9.54 2.70
C ILE A 453 16.20 -9.15 3.25
N SER A 454 15.94 -7.86 3.39
CA SER A 454 14.64 -7.34 3.84
C SER A 454 13.51 -7.72 2.87
N TYR A 455 13.70 -7.54 1.56
CA TYR A 455 12.71 -7.88 0.55
C TYR A 455 12.43 -9.39 0.48
N ARG A 456 13.46 -10.24 0.57
CA ARG A 456 13.29 -11.69 0.61
C ARG A 456 12.32 -12.09 1.72
N PHE A 457 12.49 -11.53 2.90
CA PHE A 457 11.59 -11.76 4.04
C PHE A 457 10.13 -11.37 3.73
N THR A 458 9.91 -10.13 3.32
CA THR A 458 8.55 -9.61 3.10
C THR A 458 7.86 -10.28 1.93
N SER A 459 8.58 -10.56 0.84
CA SER A 459 8.01 -11.15 -0.37
C SER A 459 7.61 -12.62 -0.17
N GLU A 460 8.42 -13.39 0.57
CA GLU A 460 8.11 -14.78 0.90
C GLU A 460 6.92 -14.85 1.88
N LEU A 461 6.90 -13.97 2.89
CA LEU A 461 5.84 -13.95 3.90
C LEU A 461 4.47 -13.62 3.29
N ARG A 462 4.40 -12.69 2.33
CA ARG A 462 3.14 -12.14 1.79
C ARG A 462 2.71 -12.74 0.47
N ASN A 463 3.26 -13.88 0.07
CA ASN A 463 2.96 -14.51 -1.22
C ASN A 463 3.05 -13.53 -2.41
N GLU A 464 4.07 -12.65 -2.41
CA GLU A 464 4.17 -11.55 -3.38
C GLU A 464 4.16 -12.02 -4.84
N LYS A 465 4.76 -13.19 -5.13
CA LYS A 465 4.79 -13.75 -6.49
C LYS A 465 3.41 -14.20 -6.93
N GLU A 466 2.72 -14.90 -6.04
CA GLU A 466 1.40 -15.47 -6.29
C GLU A 466 0.34 -14.38 -6.39
N LEU A 467 0.45 -13.32 -5.57
CA LEU A 467 -0.49 -12.21 -5.53
C LEU A 467 -0.14 -11.05 -6.47
N GLN A 468 0.99 -11.11 -7.19
CA GLN A 468 1.49 -10.00 -8.00
C GLN A 468 0.45 -9.44 -8.98
N LEU A 469 -0.16 -10.29 -9.77
CA LEU A 469 -1.16 -9.86 -10.76
C LEU A 469 -2.40 -9.29 -10.08
N TYR A 470 -2.91 -9.96 -9.05
CA TYR A 470 -4.06 -9.49 -8.28
C TYR A 470 -3.81 -8.10 -7.68
N LYS A 471 -2.65 -7.90 -7.04
CA LYS A 471 -2.27 -6.60 -6.48
C LYS A 471 -2.15 -5.54 -7.56
N GLN A 472 -1.53 -5.85 -8.72
CA GLN A 472 -1.40 -4.90 -9.83
C GLN A 472 -2.74 -4.42 -10.38
N GLU A 473 -3.75 -5.29 -10.42
CA GLU A 473 -5.09 -4.94 -10.89
C GLU A 473 -5.89 -4.10 -9.87
N ARG A 474 -5.48 -4.09 -8.61
CA ARG A 474 -6.23 -3.46 -7.50
C ARG A 474 -5.51 -2.27 -6.87
N THR A 475 -4.21 -2.09 -7.11
CA THR A 475 -3.41 -1.02 -6.51
C THR A 475 -3.08 0.06 -7.54
N CYS A 476 -2.97 1.30 -7.10
CA CYS A 476 -2.63 2.41 -7.96
C CYS A 476 -1.13 2.72 -7.89
N ASP A 477 -0.46 2.76 -9.05
CA ASP A 477 0.93 3.21 -9.16
C ASP A 477 1.01 4.74 -8.94
N ALA A 478 2.02 5.17 -8.21
CA ALA A 478 2.28 6.61 -7.96
C ALA A 478 2.42 7.43 -9.27
N ARG A 479 2.83 6.79 -10.38
CA ARG A 479 2.91 7.43 -11.70
C ARG A 479 1.52 7.72 -12.27
N VAL A 480 0.57 6.80 -12.08
CA VAL A 480 -0.82 6.98 -12.51
C VAL A 480 -1.45 8.13 -11.74
N ILE A 481 -1.28 8.16 -10.41
CA ILE A 481 -1.74 9.27 -9.57
C ILE A 481 -1.18 10.59 -10.08
N TYR A 482 0.14 10.66 -10.32
CA TYR A 482 0.80 11.85 -10.84
C TYR A 482 0.19 12.29 -12.18
N SER A 483 0.10 11.39 -13.15
CA SER A 483 -0.45 11.68 -14.48
C SER A 483 -1.91 12.17 -14.42
N ASN A 484 -2.75 11.51 -13.61
CA ASN A 484 -4.14 11.91 -13.45
C ASN A 484 -4.28 13.31 -12.81
N ARG A 485 -3.42 13.64 -11.86
CA ARG A 485 -3.38 15.00 -11.27
C ARG A 485 -3.01 16.07 -12.29
N GLU A 486 -2.04 15.78 -13.15
CA GLU A 486 -1.67 16.71 -14.21
C GLU A 486 -2.82 16.94 -15.20
N LYS A 487 -3.55 15.89 -15.57
CA LYS A 487 -4.76 16.01 -16.40
C LYS A 487 -5.85 16.91 -15.78
N ILE A 488 -5.95 16.93 -14.45
CA ILE A 488 -6.89 17.81 -13.73
C ILE A 488 -6.39 19.26 -13.71
N ASN A 489 -5.08 19.47 -13.58
CA ASN A 489 -4.47 20.79 -13.41
C ASN A 489 -4.35 21.58 -14.71
N TYR A 490 -4.49 20.94 -15.88
CA TYR A 490 -4.36 21.56 -17.18
C TYR A 490 -5.66 21.44 -18.00
N SER A 491 -5.91 22.38 -18.89
CA SER A 491 -6.94 22.17 -19.91
C SER A 491 -6.55 20.98 -20.80
N ALA A 492 -7.51 20.34 -21.44
CA ALA A 492 -7.24 19.19 -22.33
C ALA A 492 -6.25 19.57 -23.46
N SER A 493 -6.35 20.78 -24.00
CA SER A 493 -5.43 21.29 -25.05
C SER A 493 -4.03 21.52 -24.52
N ASP A 494 -3.91 22.15 -23.34
CA ASP A 494 -2.61 22.42 -22.73
C ASP A 494 -1.93 21.12 -22.27
N TYR A 495 -2.71 20.18 -21.72
CA TYR A 495 -2.17 18.89 -21.36
C TYR A 495 -1.64 18.14 -22.60
N GLN A 496 -2.42 18.15 -23.69
CA GLN A 496 -2.00 17.53 -24.95
C GLN A 496 -0.69 18.17 -25.47
N GLU A 497 -0.60 19.49 -25.49
CA GLU A 497 0.58 20.21 -26.00
C GLU A 497 1.81 20.02 -25.09
N ILE A 498 1.62 20.14 -23.78
CA ILE A 498 2.76 20.16 -22.82
C ILE A 498 3.26 18.74 -22.53
N PHE A 499 2.36 17.75 -22.34
CA PHE A 499 2.72 16.43 -21.82
C PHE A 499 2.65 15.28 -22.84
N VAL A 500 1.89 15.43 -23.94
CA VAL A 500 1.71 14.35 -24.91
C VAL A 500 2.48 14.62 -26.19
N ASP A 501 2.31 15.79 -26.77
CA ASP A 501 2.92 16.18 -28.03
C ASP A 501 4.36 16.70 -27.85
N ILE A 502 5.14 16.12 -26.94
CA ILE A 502 6.46 16.63 -26.52
C ILE A 502 7.50 16.71 -27.64
N PHE A 503 7.29 16.04 -28.75
CA PHE A 503 8.14 16.11 -29.94
C PHE A 503 7.56 16.95 -31.08
N LYS A 504 6.36 17.52 -30.88
CA LYS A 504 5.72 18.33 -31.90
C LYS A 504 6.53 19.58 -32.20
N GLY A 505 6.83 19.80 -33.45
CA GLY A 505 7.64 20.94 -33.89
C GLY A 505 9.14 20.79 -33.69
N LEU A 506 9.65 19.66 -33.20
CA LEU A 506 11.10 19.41 -33.10
C LEU A 506 11.75 19.31 -34.49
N ASP A 507 11.07 18.68 -35.44
CA ASP A 507 11.55 18.52 -36.82
C ASP A 507 11.32 19.78 -37.69
N ASP A 508 10.64 20.81 -37.17
CA ASP A 508 10.42 22.06 -37.89
C ASP A 508 11.75 22.81 -38.09
N LYS A 509 11.94 23.34 -39.28
CA LYS A 509 13.12 24.16 -39.57
C LYS A 509 13.00 25.55 -38.94
N THR A 510 14.11 26.04 -38.40
CA THR A 510 14.23 27.42 -37.94
C THR A 510 14.16 28.39 -39.12
N LYS A 511 14.05 29.69 -38.85
CA LYS A 511 14.06 30.74 -39.90
C LYS A 511 15.29 30.66 -40.80
N ASP A 512 16.41 30.21 -40.24
CA ASP A 512 17.68 30.06 -40.98
C ASP A 512 17.84 28.66 -41.61
N GLY A 513 16.80 27.80 -41.58
CA GLY A 513 16.80 26.45 -42.16
C GLY A 513 17.53 25.41 -41.33
N ASN A 514 17.93 25.72 -40.11
CA ASN A 514 18.60 24.80 -39.18
C ASN A 514 17.57 23.88 -38.45
N ASN A 515 18.06 22.79 -37.83
CA ASN A 515 17.28 22.00 -36.91
C ASN A 515 17.19 22.66 -35.53
N LYS A 516 16.08 22.48 -34.84
CA LYS A 516 15.96 22.93 -33.45
C LYS A 516 16.91 22.16 -32.53
N LYS A 517 17.39 22.85 -31.49
CA LYS A 517 18.25 22.28 -30.44
C LYS A 517 17.38 21.69 -29.36
N LEU A 518 17.40 20.35 -29.27
CA LEU A 518 16.69 19.62 -28.18
C LEU A 518 17.52 19.74 -26.91
N VAL A 519 16.92 20.36 -25.88
CA VAL A 519 17.51 20.49 -24.54
C VAL A 519 16.62 19.78 -23.53
N LEU A 520 17.24 18.97 -22.65
CA LEU A 520 16.56 18.30 -21.55
C LEU A 520 16.86 19.02 -20.24
N PHE A 521 15.84 19.41 -19.48
CA PHE A 521 16.02 20.02 -18.15
C PHE A 521 15.92 18.96 -17.07
N GLY A 522 16.96 18.82 -16.26
CA GLY A 522 17.15 17.82 -15.21
C GLY A 522 18.13 16.73 -15.65
N SER A 523 18.88 16.18 -14.71
CA SER A 523 19.83 15.07 -14.94
C SER A 523 19.57 13.91 -13.97
N GLY A 524 18.29 13.70 -13.61
CA GLY A 524 17.84 12.66 -12.68
C GLY A 524 17.27 11.41 -13.38
N ASN A 525 16.47 10.64 -12.63
CA ASN A 525 15.89 9.39 -13.10
C ASN A 525 14.95 9.56 -14.31
N PHE A 526 14.20 10.66 -14.39
CA PHE A 526 13.32 10.92 -15.53
C PHE A 526 14.12 11.10 -16.81
N THR A 527 15.25 11.80 -16.73
CA THR A 527 16.17 11.96 -17.87
C THR A 527 16.80 10.64 -18.28
N LYS A 528 17.20 9.79 -17.32
CA LYS A 528 17.69 8.45 -17.63
C LYS A 528 16.64 7.59 -18.35
N ARG A 529 15.38 7.65 -17.90
CA ARG A 529 14.27 6.96 -18.57
C ARG A 529 14.05 7.50 -19.98
N PHE A 530 14.03 8.82 -20.15
CA PHE A 530 13.93 9.47 -21.46
C PHE A 530 15.06 9.01 -22.41
N LEU A 531 16.29 9.04 -21.96
CA LEU A 531 17.44 8.61 -22.74
C LEU A 531 17.35 7.14 -23.13
N ASN A 532 16.94 6.27 -22.21
CA ASN A 532 16.76 4.84 -22.50
C ASN A 532 15.62 4.59 -23.49
N GLU A 533 14.51 5.29 -23.37
CA GLU A 533 13.34 5.13 -24.23
C GLU A 533 13.63 5.65 -25.65
N PHE A 534 14.30 6.81 -25.78
CA PHE A 534 14.51 7.48 -27.04
C PHE A 534 15.97 7.47 -27.54
N ALA A 535 16.83 6.65 -26.93
CA ALA A 535 18.26 6.60 -27.26
C ALA A 535 18.51 6.43 -28.77
N GLY A 536 19.25 7.36 -29.36
CA GLY A 536 19.59 7.40 -30.77
C GLY A 536 18.42 7.71 -31.72
N CYS A 537 17.25 8.13 -31.20
CA CYS A 537 16.13 8.61 -32.02
C CYS A 537 16.20 10.10 -32.30
N TYR A 538 16.79 10.87 -31.37
CA TYR A 538 16.88 12.32 -31.43
C TYR A 538 18.29 12.77 -31.04
N ASP A 539 18.78 13.84 -31.69
CA ASP A 539 20.04 14.48 -31.35
C ASP A 539 19.79 15.48 -30.19
N ILE A 540 20.29 15.13 -29.01
CA ILE A 540 20.12 15.96 -27.81
C ILE A 540 21.32 16.91 -27.75
N PHE A 541 21.02 18.21 -27.82
CA PHE A 541 22.06 19.25 -27.81
C PHE A 541 22.72 19.36 -26.43
N SER A 542 21.92 19.33 -25.36
CA SER A 542 22.43 19.47 -23.98
C SER A 542 21.40 18.95 -22.96
N ILE A 543 21.91 18.44 -21.85
CA ILE A 543 21.15 18.32 -20.60
C ILE A 543 21.52 19.51 -19.73
N ILE A 544 20.56 20.12 -19.06
CA ILE A 544 20.81 21.22 -18.11
C ILE A 544 20.29 20.86 -16.73
N ASP A 545 21.00 21.27 -15.68
CA ASP A 545 20.62 20.99 -14.29
C ASP A 545 20.97 22.15 -13.38
N ASN A 546 20.12 22.42 -12.37
CA ASN A 546 20.39 23.46 -11.37
C ASN A 546 21.49 23.08 -10.37
N ASN A 547 21.86 21.81 -10.29
CA ASN A 547 22.93 21.36 -9.42
C ASN A 547 24.30 21.57 -10.08
N GLN A 548 25.02 22.58 -9.58
CA GLN A 548 26.37 22.96 -10.09
C GLN A 548 27.38 21.81 -10.06
N SER A 549 27.26 20.88 -9.11
CA SER A 549 28.20 19.74 -9.00
C SER A 549 28.14 18.78 -10.19
N LYS A 550 27.09 18.88 -11.01
CA LYS A 550 26.88 18.04 -12.20
C LYS A 550 27.35 18.71 -13.50
N TRP A 551 27.66 20.01 -13.48
CA TRP A 551 28.08 20.74 -14.66
C TRP A 551 29.43 20.24 -15.17
N GLY A 552 29.55 20.12 -16.49
CA GLY A 552 30.73 19.58 -17.15
C GLY A 552 30.82 18.05 -17.12
N THR A 553 29.84 17.34 -16.51
CA THR A 553 29.75 15.88 -16.59
C THR A 553 29.03 15.46 -17.87
N MET A 554 29.05 14.16 -18.16
CA MET A 554 28.37 13.57 -19.31
C MET A 554 27.32 12.55 -18.81
N MET A 555 26.13 12.54 -19.43
CA MET A 555 25.11 11.51 -19.23
C MET A 555 24.76 10.91 -20.59
N ASP A 556 25.03 9.63 -20.78
CA ASP A 556 24.85 8.89 -22.06
C ASP A 556 25.44 9.65 -23.27
N ASN A 557 26.68 10.17 -23.13
CA ASN A 557 27.40 10.99 -24.10
C ASN A 557 26.78 12.37 -24.38
N VAL A 558 25.82 12.85 -23.58
CA VAL A 558 25.28 14.22 -23.68
C VAL A 558 25.87 15.05 -22.55
N PRO A 559 26.37 16.28 -22.84
CA PRO A 559 26.94 17.15 -21.82
C PRO A 559 25.87 17.72 -20.88
N VAL A 560 26.20 17.74 -19.58
CA VAL A 560 25.37 18.39 -18.54
C VAL A 560 25.88 19.78 -18.25
N ASN A 561 25.09 20.80 -18.49
CA ASN A 561 25.46 22.22 -18.42
C ASN A 561 24.61 23.00 -17.43
N SER A 562 25.00 24.27 -17.17
CA SER A 562 24.19 25.27 -16.47
C SER A 562 22.94 25.63 -17.28
N PRO A 563 21.79 25.92 -16.61
CA PRO A 563 20.62 26.49 -17.28
C PRO A 563 20.89 27.81 -18.05
N ASP A 564 21.96 28.50 -17.73
CA ASP A 564 22.35 29.74 -18.46
C ASP A 564 22.60 29.51 -19.96
N VAL A 565 22.92 28.28 -20.38
CA VAL A 565 23.01 27.90 -21.81
C VAL A 565 21.73 28.24 -22.59
N LEU A 566 20.58 28.28 -21.94
CA LEU A 566 19.30 28.67 -22.58
C LEU A 566 19.29 30.13 -23.05
N ARG A 567 20.09 30.98 -22.47
CA ARG A 567 20.21 32.41 -22.85
C ARG A 567 20.93 32.63 -24.18
N ASP A 568 21.75 31.62 -24.55
CA ASP A 568 22.55 31.67 -25.79
C ASP A 568 21.84 31.00 -26.97
N ILE A 569 20.61 30.51 -26.75
CA ILE A 569 19.80 29.83 -27.78
C ILE A 569 18.59 30.71 -28.11
N ASP A 570 18.42 31.02 -29.39
CA ASP A 570 17.23 31.76 -29.84
C ASP A 570 15.97 30.95 -29.54
N SER A 571 14.90 31.61 -29.14
CA SER A 571 13.63 30.96 -28.79
C SER A 571 13.05 30.14 -29.93
N ASP A 572 13.30 30.52 -31.19
CA ASP A 572 12.86 29.77 -32.38
C ASP A 572 13.70 28.50 -32.64
N GLU A 573 14.91 28.43 -32.08
CA GLU A 573 15.83 27.29 -32.18
C GLU A 573 15.69 26.31 -31.01
N LEU A 574 15.05 26.75 -29.93
CA LEU A 574 14.93 25.93 -28.71
C LEU A 574 13.76 24.97 -28.78
N HIS A 575 14.02 23.69 -28.46
CA HIS A 575 13.01 22.71 -28.12
C HIS A 575 13.35 22.14 -26.74
N LEU A 576 12.59 22.55 -25.72
CA LEU A 576 12.89 22.27 -24.32
C LEU A 576 11.93 21.24 -23.75
N ILE A 577 12.49 20.14 -23.20
CA ILE A 577 11.72 19.13 -22.49
C ILE A 577 12.19 19.04 -21.04
N ILE A 578 11.28 19.22 -20.09
CA ILE A 578 11.53 19.10 -18.66
C ILE A 578 11.40 17.63 -18.27
N CYS A 579 12.49 17.04 -17.75
CA CYS A 579 12.55 15.64 -17.31
C CYS A 579 12.71 15.55 -15.78
N ILE A 580 11.78 16.21 -15.05
CA ILE A 580 11.79 16.31 -13.58
C ILE A 580 10.37 16.11 -13.05
N LYS A 581 10.19 15.24 -12.05
CA LYS A 581 8.88 14.98 -11.42
C LYS A 581 8.27 16.22 -10.79
N LYS A 582 9.06 17.00 -10.04
CA LYS A 582 8.61 18.24 -9.36
C LYS A 582 9.08 19.47 -10.17
N TYR A 583 8.43 19.73 -11.28
CA TYR A 583 8.86 20.74 -12.26
C TYR A 583 8.42 22.19 -11.96
N TYR A 584 7.57 22.43 -10.95
CA TYR A 584 7.02 23.78 -10.68
C TYR A 584 8.10 24.86 -10.49
N GLY A 585 9.17 24.55 -9.75
CA GLY A 585 10.29 25.47 -9.58
C GLY A 585 11.04 25.78 -10.89
N VAL A 586 11.16 24.78 -11.77
CA VAL A 586 11.78 24.92 -13.09
C VAL A 586 10.90 25.77 -14.00
N VAL A 587 9.59 25.52 -14.03
CA VAL A 587 8.65 26.34 -14.82
C VAL A 587 8.69 27.81 -14.37
N LYS A 588 8.74 28.09 -13.06
CA LYS A 588 8.90 29.43 -12.53
C LYS A 588 10.21 30.06 -12.99
N GLN A 589 11.33 29.34 -12.90
CA GLN A 589 12.64 29.76 -13.37
C GLN A 589 12.65 30.10 -14.87
N LEU A 590 12.07 29.24 -15.70
CA LEU A 590 11.95 29.44 -17.14
C LEU A 590 11.15 30.72 -17.46
N LYS A 591 10.06 30.95 -16.75
CA LYS A 591 9.25 32.15 -16.88
C LYS A 591 10.07 33.44 -16.54
N GLU A 592 10.88 33.38 -15.48
CA GLU A 592 11.79 34.45 -15.09
C GLU A 592 12.89 34.70 -16.15
N MET A 593 13.28 33.63 -16.87
CA MET A 593 14.22 33.72 -18.00
C MET A 593 13.55 34.16 -19.33
N GLY A 594 12.23 34.38 -19.34
CA GLY A 594 11.48 34.75 -20.54
C GLY A 594 11.14 33.61 -21.48
N ILE A 595 11.29 32.34 -21.02
CA ILE A 595 11.02 31.15 -21.80
C ILE A 595 9.60 30.67 -21.47
N SER A 596 8.69 30.72 -22.44
CA SER A 596 7.28 30.35 -22.30
C SER A 596 6.93 29.04 -22.99
N LYS A 597 7.77 28.53 -23.90
CA LYS A 597 7.53 27.26 -24.63
C LYS A 597 8.42 26.17 -24.07
N TYR A 598 7.80 25.15 -23.54
CA TYR A 598 8.45 23.96 -23.00
C TYR A 598 7.48 22.79 -23.06
N HIS A 599 8.01 21.58 -22.97
CA HIS A 599 7.27 20.35 -22.79
C HIS A 599 7.70 19.66 -21.50
N ILE A 600 6.89 18.74 -20.99
CA ILE A 600 7.17 17.99 -19.78
C ILE A 600 7.06 16.49 -20.12
N TYR A 601 8.14 15.77 -19.90
CA TYR A 601 8.16 14.33 -20.06
C TYR A 601 7.50 13.64 -18.87
N ASP A 602 6.39 12.93 -19.12
CA ASP A 602 5.72 12.05 -18.15
C ASP A 602 5.94 10.60 -18.56
N PRO A 603 6.72 9.80 -17.78
CA PRO A 603 7.00 8.39 -18.11
C PRO A 603 5.76 7.48 -18.15
N SER A 604 4.59 7.95 -17.73
CA SER A 604 3.33 7.19 -17.81
C SER A 604 2.56 7.42 -19.13
N ASN A 605 2.94 8.44 -19.91
CA ASN A 605 2.37 8.65 -21.23
C ASN A 605 3.03 7.76 -22.29
N GLU A 606 2.24 7.35 -23.28
CA GLU A 606 2.78 6.71 -24.49
C GLU A 606 3.23 7.77 -25.49
N TYR A 607 4.49 7.67 -25.90
CA TYR A 607 5.08 8.58 -26.89
C TYR A 607 5.41 7.90 -28.21
N PRO A 608 5.35 8.61 -29.36
CA PRO A 608 5.82 8.07 -30.62
C PRO A 608 7.28 7.66 -30.52
N ASN A 609 7.58 6.39 -30.69
CA ASN A 609 8.96 5.89 -30.66
C ASN A 609 9.46 5.63 -32.10
N LYS A 610 10.32 6.50 -32.63
CA LYS A 610 10.88 6.36 -33.98
C LYS A 610 11.57 5.01 -34.22
N ARG A 611 12.14 4.37 -33.19
CA ARG A 611 12.72 3.02 -33.31
C ARG A 611 11.66 1.97 -33.58
N ARG A 612 10.51 2.05 -32.87
CA ARG A 612 9.37 1.14 -33.11
C ARG A 612 8.79 1.36 -34.49
N GLU A 613 8.63 2.61 -34.92
CA GLU A 613 8.16 2.95 -36.26
C GLU A 613 9.10 2.45 -37.36
N ILE A 614 10.41 2.60 -37.20
CA ILE A 614 11.42 2.11 -38.12
C ILE A 614 11.42 0.57 -38.13
N ALA A 615 11.33 -0.09 -36.97
CA ALA A 615 11.24 -1.53 -36.87
C ALA A 615 9.96 -2.08 -37.51
N GLN A 616 8.82 -1.42 -37.27
CA GLN A 616 7.54 -1.76 -37.89
C GLN A 616 7.55 -1.56 -39.42
N LYS A 617 8.12 -0.45 -39.90
CA LYS A 617 8.28 -0.17 -41.34
C LYS A 617 9.22 -1.17 -42.01
N ARG A 618 10.29 -1.60 -41.35
CA ARG A 618 11.17 -2.69 -41.82
C ARG A 618 10.44 -4.03 -41.85
N ALA A 619 9.73 -4.37 -40.79
CA ALA A 619 8.95 -5.59 -40.71
C ALA A 619 7.80 -5.63 -41.77
N ALA A 620 7.26 -4.48 -42.11
CA ALA A 620 6.23 -4.33 -43.16
C ALA A 620 6.80 -4.24 -44.58
N GLY A 621 8.13 -4.34 -44.78
CA GLY A 621 8.78 -4.26 -46.10
C GLY A 621 8.74 -2.87 -46.76
N MET A 622 8.42 -1.82 -45.99
CA MET A 622 8.24 -0.45 -46.51
C MET A 622 9.53 0.36 -46.60
N ILE A 623 10.65 -0.15 -46.05
CA ILE A 623 11.97 0.48 -46.12
C ILE A 623 12.94 -0.52 -46.74
N ALA A 624 13.43 -0.25 -47.94
CA ALA A 624 14.52 -1.00 -48.57
C ALA A 624 15.81 -0.81 -47.74
N GLU A 625 16.51 -1.89 -47.43
CA GLU A 625 17.80 -1.87 -46.81
C GLU A 625 18.84 -1.16 -47.71
N ASN A 626 19.33 0.01 -47.32
CA ASN A 626 20.59 0.52 -47.78
C ASN A 626 21.70 -0.22 -47.00
N SER A 627 21.92 -1.49 -47.29
CA SER A 627 23.05 -2.24 -46.80
C SER A 627 24.16 -2.21 -47.87
N GLY A 628 25.09 -1.31 -47.68
CA GLY A 628 26.43 -1.43 -48.29
C GLY A 628 27.12 -2.70 -47.75
N ASN A 629 27.41 -3.58 -48.67
CA ASN A 629 28.04 -4.85 -48.59
C ASN A 629 29.38 -4.85 -47.85
N THR A 630 29.57 -5.71 -46.81
CA THR A 630 30.80 -6.46 -46.59
C THR A 630 30.43 -7.77 -45.93
N GLY A 631 30.71 -8.86 -46.70
CA GLY A 631 30.41 -10.23 -46.30
C GLY A 631 31.31 -10.79 -45.23
N THR A 632 30.79 -11.77 -44.53
CA THR A 632 31.38 -13.12 -44.34
C THR A 632 30.38 -14.00 -43.65
N ASP A 633 30.29 -15.24 -44.12
CA ASP A 633 29.43 -16.33 -43.65
C ASP A 633 29.64 -16.67 -42.17
N GLY A 634 28.56 -16.99 -41.48
CA GLY A 634 28.57 -17.55 -40.14
C GLY A 634 27.17 -17.95 -39.71
N GLU A 635 26.97 -19.21 -39.54
CA GLU A 635 25.79 -20.02 -39.31
C GLU A 635 24.67 -19.44 -38.42
N ASN A 636 23.44 -19.67 -38.89
CA ASN A 636 22.18 -19.45 -38.19
C ASN A 636 22.05 -20.27 -36.91
N GLU A 637 22.31 -19.70 -35.76
CA GLU A 637 21.68 -20.13 -34.49
C GLU A 637 20.44 -19.34 -34.21
N LYS A 638 19.29 -19.97 -34.34
CA LYS A 638 18.02 -19.49 -33.85
C LYS A 638 18.09 -19.35 -32.32
N LYS A 639 18.18 -18.14 -31.82
CA LYS A 639 17.93 -17.85 -30.41
C LYS A 639 16.44 -17.98 -30.08
N PRO A 640 16.05 -18.88 -29.15
CA PRO A 640 14.63 -19.23 -28.97
C PRO A 640 13.85 -18.33 -28.03
N TYR A 641 14.35 -17.20 -27.55
CA TYR A 641 13.60 -16.36 -26.60
C TYR A 641 13.82 -14.88 -26.86
N ASN A 642 12.76 -14.19 -27.29
CA ASN A 642 12.59 -12.77 -27.06
C ASN A 642 12.05 -12.61 -25.62
N ILE A 643 12.92 -12.60 -24.63
CA ILE A 643 12.55 -12.19 -23.29
C ILE A 643 12.62 -10.67 -23.28
N GLY A 644 11.47 -10.02 -23.41
CA GLY A 644 11.33 -8.62 -23.05
C GLY A 644 11.46 -8.51 -21.54
N TYR A 645 12.62 -8.12 -21.04
CA TYR A 645 12.77 -7.65 -19.67
C TYR A 645 12.02 -6.32 -19.56
N ILE A 646 10.84 -6.33 -18.99
CA ILE A 646 10.29 -5.15 -18.36
C ILE A 646 11.02 -5.03 -17.02
N ALA A 647 12.10 -4.25 -17.01
CA ALA A 647 12.65 -3.73 -15.78
C ALA A 647 11.62 -2.71 -15.25
N GLY A 648 10.59 -3.19 -14.57
CA GLY A 648 9.81 -2.36 -13.68
C GLY A 648 10.76 -1.92 -12.58
N VAL A 649 11.19 -0.67 -12.60
CA VAL A 649 11.81 -0.06 -11.42
C VAL A 649 10.68 0.07 -10.42
N PHE A 650 10.72 -0.81 -9.48
CA PHE A 650 9.80 -0.86 -8.36
C PHE A 650 10.04 0.34 -7.45
N ASP A 651 9.30 1.43 -7.63
CA ASP A 651 9.02 2.39 -6.56
C ASP A 651 8.14 1.74 -5.46
N LEU A 652 7.88 0.44 -5.58
CA LEU A 652 7.23 -0.42 -4.59
C LEU A 652 8.06 -0.65 -3.32
N PHE A 653 9.30 -0.21 -3.29
CA PHE A 653 10.15 -0.33 -2.10
C PHE A 653 9.77 0.62 -0.97
N HIS A 654 8.91 1.60 -1.21
CA HIS A 654 8.35 2.44 -0.15
C HIS A 654 7.12 1.82 0.52
N ILE A 655 6.66 0.66 0.09
CA ILE A 655 5.39 0.05 0.53
C ILE A 655 5.64 -1.31 1.23
N GLY A 656 6.85 -1.72 1.39
CA GLY A 656 7.21 -3.07 1.85
C GLY A 656 7.31 -3.24 3.37
N HIS A 657 6.59 -2.45 4.13
CA HIS A 657 6.77 -2.55 5.59
C HIS A 657 5.47 -2.70 6.34
#